data_beca0dbca31fe1c0beec12c7bb4c2021
#
_entry.id   beca0dbca31fe1c0beec12c7bb4c2021
#
_cell.length_a   1.000
_cell.length_b   1.000
_cell.length_c   1.000
_cell.angle_alpha   90.00
_cell.angle_beta   90.00
_cell.angle_gamma   90.00
#
_symmetry.space_group_name_H-M   'P 1'
#
loop_
_entity.id
_entity.type
_entity.pdbx_description
1 polymer ?
#
loop_
_entity_poly.entity_id
_entity_poly.type
_entity_poly.pdbx_seq_one_letter_code
_entity_poly.pdbx_strand_id
1 'polypeptide(L)'
;MALPLRVLLVWAIVAAAAAAAAAVPGPVWESIARLQPETEEARQAAAVRELLERLLGPRAASAFSVSVNRSLAGPRGLDTYQLSSRTLGVVDVAGSSGVAAASGIYRYLKDFCGCHVSWSGTQLRLPDSLPPVPTEITVTSPNRFRFYQNVCTQSYSYVWWNWDRWEQEIDWMVLHGINMALAFTGQEAIWQRVYVSLGLNQSEIDEYFTGPAFLAWNRMGNLHTWAGPLPLSWHLKQLYLQYRILERMRSLGMITVLPAFSGHVPRGILRVFPRVNVTQLGSWSHFDCTYSCAYLLSPEDPMFQVIGTLYLKELVKEFGTDHVYSADTFNEMRPLSSDPAYLSKVSAAVFHSMTGVDPSAVWLMQGWLFQHQPDFWQPAQVQALLQGVPLGRMVVLDLFAESKPVYSWTESFYGQPFIWCMLQNFGGNHGLFGSAESINQGPFNARDFLNSTMVGVGLTPEGIEQNDVMYELMTDLGWHKEPVNLQQWVAKYAAQRYGVMNAQATQAWQLLLQSVYNCSGACVNHNRSPLVHRPSLRMNTELWYNQSDVYEAWRLLQSSASKLSTSSTFCYDLVDVTRQAVQQLVNEYYMEIKQAFQNHTLSLLLTTGGVLIYDLLPELDNLLSSDERFLLGRWLEAARTMATSDREADLYDLNARNQLTLWGPNGNILDYANKQFGGLVLDYYGMRWSLFVSTLVECLSTGTPFHQNQFNEAVFQVEQGFIYSGKRYPARATGNTLAIATKIFLKYYPSAMKHGHLRAV
;
A
#
# COMPACT_ATOMS: atom_id res chain seq x y z
N MET A 1 -27.18 -31.97 -51.22
CA MET A 1 -28.06 -31.70 -50.06
C MET A 1 -27.68 -30.34 -49.54
N ALA A 2 -28.47 -29.33 -49.86
CA ALA A 2 -28.22 -27.94 -49.50
C ALA A 2 -28.93 -27.65 -48.13
N LEU A 3 -28.18 -27.24 -47.12
CA LEU A 3 -28.78 -26.72 -45.88
C LEU A 3 -29.49 -25.41 -46.19
N PRO A 4 -30.64 -25.15 -45.61
CA PRO A 4 -31.47 -24.02 -45.98
C PRO A 4 -30.84 -22.69 -45.55
N LEU A 5 -30.78 -21.75 -46.46
CA LEU A 5 -30.27 -20.38 -46.37
C LEU A 5 -30.80 -19.60 -45.14
N ARG A 6 -31.89 -20.05 -44.53
CA ARG A 6 -32.49 -19.42 -43.32
C ARG A 6 -31.68 -19.61 -42.04
N VAL A 7 -30.90 -20.70 -41.93
CA VAL A 7 -30.07 -20.93 -40.72
C VAL A 7 -28.82 -20.06 -40.74
N LEU A 8 -28.24 -19.83 -41.92
CA LEU A 8 -27.10 -18.94 -42.08
C LEU A 8 -27.47 -17.47 -41.85
N LEU A 9 -28.70 -17.05 -42.19
CA LEU A 9 -29.16 -15.68 -41.95
C LEU A 9 -29.39 -15.40 -40.44
N VAL A 10 -29.90 -16.40 -39.70
CA VAL A 10 -30.13 -16.27 -38.24
C VAL A 10 -28.78 -16.22 -37.52
N TRP A 11 -27.76 -16.99 -37.92
CA TRP A 11 -26.42 -16.92 -37.34
C TRP A 11 -25.69 -15.64 -37.71
N ALA A 12 -25.88 -15.09 -38.90
CA ALA A 12 -25.33 -13.80 -39.29
C ALA A 12 -25.99 -12.63 -38.54
N ILE A 13 -27.28 -12.71 -38.25
CA ILE A 13 -28.01 -11.69 -37.44
C ILE A 13 -27.62 -11.78 -35.96
N VAL A 14 -27.43 -13.00 -35.42
CA VAL A 14 -26.96 -13.19 -34.03
C VAL A 14 -25.50 -12.79 -33.89
N ALA A 15 -24.65 -13.07 -34.89
CA ALA A 15 -23.23 -12.60 -34.88
C ALA A 15 -23.12 -11.10 -35.09
N ALA A 16 -24.01 -10.49 -35.93
CA ALA A 16 -24.03 -9.03 -36.09
C ALA A 16 -24.60 -8.30 -34.86
N ALA A 17 -25.55 -8.94 -34.12
CA ALA A 17 -26.04 -8.42 -32.84
C ALA A 17 -25.03 -8.56 -31.71
N ALA A 18 -24.19 -9.61 -31.74
CA ALA A 18 -23.07 -9.77 -30.79
C ALA A 18 -21.88 -8.84 -31.10
N ALA A 19 -21.68 -8.44 -32.37
CA ALA A 19 -20.64 -7.48 -32.76
C ALA A 19 -21.04 -6.00 -32.59
N ALA A 20 -22.30 -5.72 -32.29
CA ALA A 20 -22.85 -4.36 -32.13
C ALA A 20 -23.24 -4.01 -30.68
N ALA A 21 -22.84 -4.80 -29.70
CA ALA A 21 -22.84 -4.35 -28.32
C ALA A 21 -21.62 -3.42 -28.12
N ALA A 22 -21.63 -2.27 -28.78
CA ALA A 22 -20.83 -1.14 -28.30
C ALA A 22 -21.24 -0.94 -26.85
N ALA A 23 -20.28 -1.10 -25.92
CA ALA A 23 -20.53 -0.90 -24.51
C ALA A 23 -21.31 0.41 -24.34
N VAL A 24 -22.52 0.32 -23.78
CA VAL A 24 -23.33 1.51 -23.50
C VAL A 24 -22.46 2.39 -22.59
N PRO A 25 -22.16 3.61 -23.00
CA PRO A 25 -21.29 4.45 -22.19
C PRO A 25 -21.95 4.61 -20.82
N GLY A 26 -21.23 4.19 -19.74
CA GLY A 26 -21.73 4.35 -18.37
C GLY A 26 -22.20 5.77 -18.05
N PRO A 27 -22.94 5.99 -16.96
CA PRO A 27 -23.51 7.28 -16.63
C PRO A 27 -22.45 8.36 -16.55
N VAL A 28 -22.79 9.58 -16.98
CA VAL A 28 -21.93 10.75 -16.87
C VAL A 28 -22.43 11.61 -15.71
N TRP A 29 -21.62 11.68 -14.66
CA TRP A 29 -21.89 12.60 -13.55
C TRP A 29 -21.15 13.93 -13.77
N GLU A 30 -21.88 15.03 -13.78
CA GLU A 30 -21.33 16.36 -13.97
C GLU A 30 -20.30 16.71 -12.88
N SER A 31 -20.57 16.30 -11.63
CA SER A 31 -19.65 16.44 -10.49
C SER A 31 -18.29 15.79 -10.74
N ILE A 32 -18.29 14.57 -11.30
CA ILE A 32 -17.06 13.83 -11.63
C ILE A 32 -16.36 14.47 -12.85
N ALA A 33 -17.12 14.88 -13.86
CA ALA A 33 -16.56 15.51 -15.06
C ALA A 33 -15.85 16.84 -14.75
N ARG A 34 -16.28 17.57 -13.73
CA ARG A 34 -15.69 18.83 -13.28
C ARG A 34 -14.37 18.66 -12.51
N LEU A 35 -14.09 17.50 -11.96
CA LEU A 35 -12.84 17.24 -11.23
C LEU A 35 -11.65 17.22 -12.21
N GLN A 36 -10.96 18.34 -12.31
CA GLN A 36 -9.80 18.53 -13.19
C GLN A 36 -8.72 19.34 -12.45
N PRO A 37 -7.44 19.17 -12.82
CA PRO A 37 -6.39 20.02 -12.29
C PRO A 37 -6.66 21.50 -12.60
N GLU A 38 -6.62 22.37 -11.60
CA GLU A 38 -6.80 23.81 -11.78
C GLU A 38 -5.53 24.51 -12.26
N THR A 39 -4.35 23.89 -12.02
CA THR A 39 -3.04 24.44 -12.40
C THR A 39 -2.94 24.64 -13.90
N GLU A 40 -2.45 25.80 -14.32
CA GLU A 40 -2.26 26.15 -15.73
C GLU A 40 -1.34 25.18 -16.46
N GLU A 41 -1.59 24.94 -17.74
CA GLU A 41 -0.85 24.01 -18.60
C GLU A 41 0.67 24.31 -18.64
N ALA A 42 1.03 25.59 -18.73
CA ALA A 42 2.42 26.02 -18.74
C ALA A 42 3.16 25.69 -17.44
N ARG A 43 2.50 25.82 -16.30
CA ARG A 43 3.04 25.46 -14.98
C ARG A 43 3.20 23.94 -14.84
N GLN A 44 2.22 23.17 -15.29
CA GLN A 44 2.31 21.70 -15.30
C GLN A 44 3.47 21.24 -16.19
N ALA A 45 3.62 21.79 -17.40
CA ALA A 45 4.73 21.47 -18.27
C ALA A 45 6.10 21.84 -17.68
N ALA A 46 6.18 22.94 -16.94
CA ALA A 46 7.40 23.33 -16.22
C ALA A 46 7.74 22.33 -15.10
N ALA A 47 6.74 21.93 -14.30
CA ALA A 47 6.93 20.95 -13.23
C ALA A 47 7.39 19.57 -13.74
N VAL A 48 6.89 19.13 -14.91
CA VAL A 48 7.34 17.90 -15.56
C VAL A 48 8.80 18.02 -16.06
N ARG A 49 9.21 19.17 -16.59
CA ARG A 49 10.62 19.41 -16.95
C ARG A 49 11.53 19.37 -15.72
N GLU A 50 11.14 19.99 -14.62
CA GLU A 50 11.88 19.92 -13.35
C GLU A 50 12.01 18.48 -12.83
N LEU A 51 10.95 17.66 -12.96
CA LEU A 51 10.99 16.22 -12.66
C LEU A 51 12.02 15.50 -13.55
N LEU A 52 12.01 15.77 -14.86
CA LEU A 52 12.99 15.18 -15.77
C LEU A 52 14.43 15.54 -15.40
N GLU A 53 14.69 16.80 -15.03
CA GLU A 53 16.01 17.24 -14.61
C GLU A 53 16.49 16.54 -13.34
N ARG A 54 15.58 16.29 -12.37
CA ARG A 54 15.90 15.48 -11.18
C ARG A 54 16.18 14.03 -11.53
N LEU A 55 15.39 13.46 -12.44
CA LEU A 55 15.46 12.04 -12.79
C LEU A 55 16.68 11.71 -13.67
N LEU A 56 16.92 12.50 -14.72
CA LEU A 56 17.91 12.21 -15.77
C LEU A 56 19.11 13.12 -15.76
N GLY A 57 19.08 14.22 -14.99
CA GLY A 57 20.01 15.31 -15.07
C GLY A 57 19.73 16.27 -16.24
N PRO A 58 20.22 17.53 -16.19
CA PRO A 58 19.85 18.59 -17.13
C PRO A 58 20.23 18.27 -18.59
N ARG A 59 21.34 17.58 -18.82
CA ARG A 59 21.78 17.22 -20.19
C ARG A 59 20.83 16.25 -20.89
N ALA A 60 20.42 15.18 -20.22
CA ALA A 60 19.50 14.21 -20.82
C ALA A 60 18.07 14.77 -20.86
N ALA A 61 17.65 15.53 -19.85
CA ALA A 61 16.35 16.19 -19.82
C ALA A 61 16.16 17.17 -21.00
N SER A 62 17.20 17.87 -21.45
CA SER A 62 17.13 18.81 -22.59
C SER A 62 16.82 18.15 -23.94
N ALA A 63 16.92 16.83 -24.02
CA ALA A 63 16.51 16.08 -25.22
C ALA A 63 15.00 15.78 -25.29
N PHE A 64 14.23 16.22 -24.28
CA PHE A 64 12.78 16.11 -24.25
C PHE A 64 12.11 17.48 -24.43
N SER A 65 11.20 17.57 -25.38
CA SER A 65 10.30 18.72 -25.57
C SER A 65 8.96 18.39 -24.91
N VAL A 66 8.64 19.02 -23.76
CA VAL A 66 7.46 18.72 -22.98
C VAL A 66 6.42 19.80 -23.12
N SER A 67 5.19 19.42 -23.47
CA SER A 67 4.03 20.31 -23.51
C SER A 67 2.81 19.68 -22.83
N VAL A 68 1.97 20.53 -22.25
CA VAL A 68 0.66 20.14 -21.70
C VAL A 68 -0.41 20.89 -22.49
N ASN A 69 -1.41 20.18 -22.98
CA ASN A 69 -2.52 20.72 -23.75
C ASN A 69 -3.82 19.96 -23.40
N ARG A 70 -4.70 20.56 -22.66
CA ARG A 70 -5.98 19.97 -22.24
C ARG A 70 -6.87 19.53 -23.40
N SER A 71 -6.71 20.14 -24.59
CA SER A 71 -7.49 19.74 -25.77
C SER A 71 -7.15 18.33 -26.29
N LEU A 72 -6.04 17.75 -25.84
CA LEU A 72 -5.69 16.36 -26.13
C LEU A 72 -6.51 15.34 -25.31
N ALA A 73 -7.21 15.79 -24.27
CA ALA A 73 -8.00 14.90 -23.43
C ALA A 73 -9.01 14.11 -24.27
N GLY A 74 -9.05 12.80 -24.04
CA GLY A 74 -10.04 11.92 -24.63
C GLY A 74 -11.46 12.25 -24.16
N PRO A 75 -12.46 11.53 -24.67
CA PRO A 75 -13.86 11.71 -24.27
C PRO A 75 -14.01 11.72 -22.76
N ARG A 76 -14.83 12.61 -22.21
CA ARG A 76 -15.07 12.76 -20.77
C ARG A 76 -13.84 13.20 -19.96
N GLY A 77 -12.84 13.82 -20.61
CA GLY A 77 -11.62 14.29 -19.95
C GLY A 77 -10.66 13.17 -19.56
N LEU A 78 -10.61 12.09 -20.31
CA LEU A 78 -9.64 11.01 -20.12
C LEU A 78 -8.23 11.49 -20.45
N ASP A 79 -7.28 11.17 -19.59
CA ASP A 79 -5.87 11.52 -19.82
C ASP A 79 -5.32 10.87 -21.10
N THR A 80 -4.63 11.67 -21.88
CA THR A 80 -4.02 11.28 -23.16
C THR A 80 -2.61 11.82 -23.22
N TYR A 81 -1.66 11.00 -23.68
CA TYR A 81 -0.32 11.47 -24.06
C TYR A 81 0.00 11.10 -25.52
N GLN A 82 0.89 11.91 -26.10
CA GLN A 82 1.44 11.71 -27.45
C GLN A 82 2.97 11.72 -27.39
N LEU A 83 3.59 10.82 -28.15
CA LEU A 83 5.04 10.71 -28.31
C LEU A 83 5.38 10.83 -29.79
N SER A 84 6.35 11.67 -30.16
CA SER A 84 6.86 11.79 -31.51
C SER A 84 8.32 12.25 -31.50
N SER A 85 8.99 12.17 -32.63
CA SER A 85 10.35 12.69 -32.86
C SER A 85 10.38 13.46 -34.17
N ARG A 86 10.04 14.74 -34.11
CA ARG A 86 10.01 15.64 -35.26
C ARG A 86 11.39 16.21 -35.58
N THR A 87 12.22 16.35 -34.55
CA THR A 87 13.58 16.84 -34.64
C THR A 87 14.54 15.74 -34.22
N LEU A 88 15.63 15.55 -35.00
CA LEU A 88 16.64 14.53 -34.69
C LEU A 88 17.23 14.75 -33.31
N GLY A 89 17.24 13.71 -32.46
CA GLY A 89 17.76 13.74 -31.10
C GLY A 89 16.84 14.38 -30.09
N VAL A 90 15.61 14.75 -30.46
CA VAL A 90 14.58 15.30 -29.56
C VAL A 90 13.37 14.37 -29.54
N VAL A 91 12.86 14.12 -28.34
CA VAL A 91 11.61 13.39 -28.10
C VAL A 91 10.54 14.41 -27.71
N ASP A 92 9.53 14.57 -28.56
CA ASP A 92 8.39 15.43 -28.28
C ASP A 92 7.36 14.65 -27.47
N VAL A 93 7.00 15.18 -26.32
CA VAL A 93 6.00 14.61 -25.40
C VAL A 93 4.91 15.66 -25.15
N ALA A 94 3.69 15.35 -25.56
CA ALA A 94 2.53 16.15 -25.24
C ALA A 94 1.56 15.36 -24.36
N GLY A 95 1.03 15.97 -23.32
CA GLY A 95 0.03 15.37 -22.41
C GLY A 95 -1.19 16.25 -22.25
N SER A 96 -2.36 15.62 -22.02
CA SER A 96 -3.58 16.36 -21.63
C SER A 96 -3.47 16.99 -20.24
N SER A 97 -2.56 16.47 -19.42
CA SER A 97 -2.17 16.94 -18.10
C SER A 97 -0.68 16.72 -17.89
N GLY A 98 -0.11 17.30 -16.83
CA GLY A 98 1.29 17.02 -16.43
C GLY A 98 1.50 15.54 -16.10
N VAL A 99 0.52 14.90 -15.44
CA VAL A 99 0.54 13.45 -15.18
C VAL A 99 0.58 12.66 -16.48
N ALA A 100 -0.25 13.01 -17.47
CA ALA A 100 -0.25 12.32 -18.75
C ALA A 100 1.08 12.50 -19.49
N ALA A 101 1.67 13.70 -19.48
CA ALA A 101 2.97 13.96 -20.06
C ALA A 101 4.10 13.13 -19.36
N ALA A 102 4.13 13.11 -18.04
CA ALA A 102 5.10 12.32 -17.27
C ALA A 102 4.95 10.81 -17.52
N SER A 103 3.72 10.31 -17.63
CA SER A 103 3.47 8.91 -18.00
C SER A 103 3.96 8.58 -19.42
N GLY A 104 3.76 9.50 -20.38
CA GLY A 104 4.30 9.36 -21.73
C GLY A 104 5.82 9.29 -21.72
N ILE A 105 6.49 10.12 -20.91
CA ILE A 105 7.95 10.08 -20.72
C ILE A 105 8.38 8.71 -20.17
N TYR A 106 7.73 8.25 -19.10
CA TYR A 106 8.09 6.96 -18.49
C TYR A 106 7.84 5.80 -19.47
N ARG A 107 6.76 5.86 -20.25
CA ARG A 107 6.51 4.90 -21.33
C ARG A 107 7.64 4.90 -22.37
N TYR A 108 8.11 6.08 -22.79
CA TYR A 108 9.24 6.20 -23.68
C TYR A 108 10.52 5.61 -23.07
N LEU A 109 10.82 5.96 -21.82
CA LEU A 109 12.00 5.46 -21.11
C LEU A 109 11.98 3.92 -20.98
N LYS A 110 10.82 3.33 -20.70
CA LYS A 110 10.67 1.87 -20.64
C LYS A 110 10.83 1.20 -22.01
N ASP A 111 10.09 1.66 -23.00
CA ASP A 111 9.93 0.93 -24.25
C ASP A 111 11.07 1.17 -25.23
N PHE A 112 11.68 2.35 -25.23
CA PHE A 112 12.72 2.72 -26.17
C PHE A 112 14.12 2.72 -25.54
N CYS A 113 14.23 2.96 -24.24
CA CYS A 113 15.51 3.03 -23.54
C CYS A 113 15.77 1.84 -22.58
N GLY A 114 14.76 0.98 -22.35
CA GLY A 114 14.88 -0.15 -21.42
C GLY A 114 15.09 0.26 -19.97
N CYS A 115 14.59 1.43 -19.57
CA CYS A 115 14.69 1.97 -18.22
C CYS A 115 13.61 1.45 -17.27
N HIS A 116 13.84 1.61 -15.97
CA HIS A 116 12.89 1.24 -14.92
C HIS A 116 13.03 2.18 -13.70
N VAL A 117 11.90 2.57 -13.13
CA VAL A 117 11.82 3.39 -11.91
C VAL A 117 10.92 2.70 -10.90
N SER A 118 11.44 2.38 -9.73
CA SER A 118 10.69 1.76 -8.64
C SER A 118 11.18 2.22 -7.27
N TRP A 119 10.47 1.84 -6.20
CA TRP A 119 10.88 2.16 -4.83
C TRP A 119 12.20 1.49 -4.43
N SER A 120 12.44 0.27 -4.89
CA SER A 120 13.67 -0.47 -4.60
C SER A 120 14.87 0.01 -5.41
N GLY A 121 14.67 0.89 -6.39
CA GLY A 121 15.74 1.50 -7.16
C GLY A 121 15.35 1.89 -8.57
N THR A 122 16.25 2.64 -9.20
CA THR A 122 16.10 3.09 -10.58
C THR A 122 17.16 2.48 -11.47
N GLN A 123 16.77 2.08 -12.67
CA GLN A 123 17.66 1.70 -13.76
C GLN A 123 17.43 2.70 -14.90
N LEU A 124 18.32 3.67 -15.06
CA LEU A 124 18.23 4.77 -16.02
C LEU A 124 19.46 4.82 -16.94
N ARG A 125 19.89 3.65 -17.39
CA ARG A 125 20.99 3.54 -18.34
C ARG A 125 20.49 3.94 -19.72
N LEU A 126 20.60 5.22 -20.04
CA LEU A 126 20.20 5.75 -21.34
C LEU A 126 21.21 5.34 -22.43
N PRO A 127 20.75 5.07 -23.66
CA PRO A 127 21.63 4.94 -24.82
C PRO A 127 22.32 6.29 -25.14
N ASP A 128 23.49 6.26 -25.78
CA ASP A 128 24.26 7.45 -26.12
C ASP A 128 23.47 8.47 -26.98
N SER A 129 22.55 7.98 -27.77
CA SER A 129 21.57 8.77 -28.52
C SER A 129 20.18 8.21 -28.25
N LEU A 130 19.25 9.08 -27.90
CA LEU A 130 17.86 8.65 -27.66
C LEU A 130 17.24 8.11 -28.94
N PRO A 131 16.68 6.89 -28.92
CA PRO A 131 15.99 6.31 -30.07
C PRO A 131 14.83 7.19 -30.54
N PRO A 132 14.69 7.45 -31.85
CA PRO A 132 13.54 8.21 -32.34
C PRO A 132 12.25 7.39 -32.18
N VAL A 133 11.15 8.08 -31.96
CA VAL A 133 9.81 7.49 -32.05
C VAL A 133 9.45 7.37 -33.54
N PRO A 134 9.41 6.15 -34.09
CA PRO A 134 9.35 5.97 -35.57
C PRO A 134 8.01 6.43 -36.17
N THR A 135 6.94 6.32 -35.36
CA THR A 135 5.59 6.76 -35.73
C THR A 135 4.97 7.40 -34.50
N GLU A 136 4.22 8.48 -34.66
CA GLU A 136 3.54 9.13 -33.56
C GLU A 136 2.67 8.13 -32.82
N ILE A 137 2.86 8.09 -31.49
CA ILE A 137 2.12 7.23 -30.58
C ILE A 137 1.15 8.10 -29.78
N THR A 138 -0.13 7.79 -29.84
CA THR A 138 -1.16 8.44 -29.00
C THR A 138 -1.82 7.38 -28.13
N VAL A 139 -1.81 7.58 -26.80
CA VAL A 139 -2.43 6.68 -25.83
C VAL A 139 -3.37 7.45 -24.95
N THR A 140 -4.62 6.98 -24.88
CA THR A 140 -5.64 7.49 -23.97
C THR A 140 -5.95 6.43 -22.92
N SER A 141 -5.82 6.78 -21.65
CA SER A 141 -6.21 5.89 -20.55
C SER A 141 -7.73 5.67 -20.59
N PRO A 142 -8.22 4.44 -20.44
CA PRO A 142 -9.65 4.19 -20.31
C PRO A 142 -10.19 4.57 -18.92
N ASN A 143 -9.32 4.96 -18.00
CA ASN A 143 -9.62 5.26 -16.61
C ASN A 143 -9.58 6.77 -16.35
N ARG A 144 -10.69 7.36 -15.90
CA ARG A 144 -10.74 8.77 -15.49
C ARG A 144 -9.77 9.03 -14.35
N PHE A 145 -9.82 8.18 -13.32
CA PHE A 145 -8.95 8.26 -12.15
C PHE A 145 -8.01 7.07 -12.08
N ARG A 146 -6.78 7.36 -11.70
CA ARG A 146 -5.76 6.41 -11.28
C ARG A 146 -5.35 6.85 -9.89
N PHE A 147 -6.03 6.23 -8.91
CA PHE A 147 -5.97 6.61 -7.51
C PHE A 147 -4.80 5.95 -6.79
N TYR A 148 -4.27 6.61 -5.78
CA TYR A 148 -3.23 6.03 -4.94
C TYR A 148 -3.39 6.41 -3.48
N GLN A 149 -3.15 5.46 -2.67
CA GLN A 149 -2.95 5.29 -1.25
C GLN A 149 -4.16 4.74 -0.49
N ASN A 150 -3.80 4.03 0.60
CA ASN A 150 -4.66 3.69 1.72
C ASN A 150 -4.45 4.73 2.85
N VAL A 151 -5.42 4.92 3.71
CA VAL A 151 -5.26 5.76 4.91
C VAL A 151 -4.16 5.23 5.84
N CYS A 152 -3.98 3.90 5.92
CA CYS A 152 -2.95 3.25 6.73
C CYS A 152 -1.53 3.46 6.19
N THR A 153 -1.36 3.74 4.89
CA THR A 153 -0.05 4.01 4.28
C THR A 153 0.65 5.19 4.96
N GLN A 154 -0.14 6.17 5.40
CA GLN A 154 0.34 7.35 6.13
C GLN A 154 1.08 6.99 7.43
N SER A 155 0.73 5.86 8.05
CA SER A 155 1.36 5.38 9.28
C SER A 155 2.37 4.25 9.03
N TYR A 156 2.07 3.27 8.17
CA TYR A 156 2.96 2.13 7.95
C TYR A 156 4.20 2.44 7.08
N SER A 157 4.14 3.46 6.21
CA SER A 157 5.26 3.80 5.34
C SER A 157 5.68 5.27 5.46
N TYR A 158 4.74 6.21 5.48
CA TYR A 158 5.03 7.64 5.31
C TYR A 158 5.35 8.39 6.61
N VAL A 159 5.09 7.81 7.77
CA VAL A 159 5.13 8.52 9.05
C VAL A 159 6.46 9.24 9.32
N TRP A 160 7.59 8.64 8.92
CA TRP A 160 8.92 9.19 9.16
C TRP A 160 9.54 9.86 7.93
N TRP A 161 8.75 10.14 6.88
CA TRP A 161 9.28 10.73 5.67
C TRP A 161 9.52 12.24 5.80
N ASN A 162 10.70 12.65 5.36
CA ASN A 162 11.02 14.05 5.10
C ASN A 162 10.56 14.45 3.68
N TRP A 163 10.82 15.69 3.31
CA TRP A 163 10.46 16.19 1.98
C TRP A 163 11.15 15.42 0.85
N ASP A 164 12.44 15.10 0.98
CA ASP A 164 13.19 14.45 -0.10
C ASP A 164 12.57 13.10 -0.48
N ARG A 165 12.10 12.34 0.52
CA ARG A 165 11.40 11.08 0.26
C ARG A 165 9.99 11.30 -0.32
N TRP A 166 9.28 12.33 0.13
CA TRP A 166 7.99 12.71 -0.45
C TRP A 166 8.11 13.19 -1.89
N GLU A 167 9.13 13.97 -2.24
CA GLU A 167 9.38 14.42 -3.61
C GLU A 167 9.61 13.23 -4.55
N GLN A 168 10.42 12.26 -4.13
CA GLN A 168 10.65 11.02 -4.88
C GLN A 168 9.35 10.22 -5.08
N GLU A 169 8.51 10.16 -4.06
CA GLU A 169 7.22 9.45 -4.15
C GLU A 169 6.25 10.14 -5.12
N ILE A 170 6.15 11.46 -5.06
CA ILE A 170 5.29 12.21 -5.98
C ILE A 170 5.80 12.09 -7.42
N ASP A 171 7.12 12.12 -7.64
CA ASP A 171 7.72 11.87 -8.95
C ASP A 171 7.39 10.44 -9.44
N TRP A 172 7.48 9.44 -8.56
CA TRP A 172 7.06 8.07 -8.87
C TRP A 172 5.57 8.01 -9.24
N MET A 173 4.69 8.63 -8.46
CA MET A 173 3.24 8.65 -8.72
C MET A 173 2.94 9.13 -10.15
N VAL A 174 3.47 10.29 -10.55
CA VAL A 174 3.13 10.87 -11.85
C VAL A 174 3.76 10.13 -13.03
N LEU A 175 4.97 9.57 -12.87
CA LEU A 175 5.59 8.69 -13.87
C LEU A 175 4.72 7.45 -14.11
N HIS A 176 4.14 6.90 -13.04
CA HIS A 176 3.24 5.74 -13.10
C HIS A 176 1.77 6.10 -13.39
N GLY A 177 1.49 7.36 -13.68
CA GLY A 177 0.18 7.80 -14.16
C GLY A 177 -0.86 8.04 -13.07
N ILE A 178 -0.47 8.12 -11.81
CA ILE A 178 -1.38 8.45 -10.70
C ILE A 178 -1.80 9.91 -10.81
N ASN A 179 -3.10 10.16 -10.95
CA ASN A 179 -3.66 11.51 -11.09
C ASN A 179 -4.56 11.94 -9.92
N MET A 180 -4.79 11.05 -8.95
CA MET A 180 -5.52 11.36 -7.72
C MET A 180 -4.87 10.65 -6.54
N ALA A 181 -4.55 11.37 -5.46
CA ALA A 181 -3.90 10.80 -4.29
C ALA A 181 -4.36 11.44 -2.98
N LEU A 182 -4.28 10.68 -1.87
CA LEU A 182 -4.54 11.21 -0.53
C LEU A 182 -3.45 12.23 -0.14
N ALA A 183 -3.85 13.30 0.53
CA ALA A 183 -2.98 14.33 1.08
C ALA A 183 -3.39 14.64 2.53
N PHE A 184 -3.11 13.70 3.43
CA PHE A 184 -3.61 13.70 4.81
C PHE A 184 -2.64 14.26 5.84
N THR A 185 -1.41 14.56 5.42
CA THR A 185 -0.36 15.12 6.29
C THR A 185 -0.83 16.45 6.89
N GLY A 186 -0.49 16.68 8.17
CA GLY A 186 -0.71 17.97 8.84
C GLY A 186 -2.14 18.26 9.29
N GLN A 187 -3.10 17.36 9.10
CA GLN A 187 -4.49 17.58 9.52
C GLN A 187 -4.65 17.75 11.03
N GLU A 188 -3.76 17.18 11.84
CA GLU A 188 -3.79 17.28 13.31
C GLU A 188 -3.58 18.75 13.76
N ALA A 189 -2.77 19.53 13.04
CA ALA A 189 -2.60 20.97 13.31
C ALA A 189 -3.92 21.76 13.09
N ILE A 190 -4.70 21.38 12.09
CA ILE A 190 -6.01 22.00 11.83
C ILE A 190 -7.01 21.59 12.93
N TRP A 191 -7.06 20.29 13.28
CA TRP A 191 -7.90 19.81 14.35
C TRP A 191 -7.57 20.47 15.70
N GLN A 192 -6.30 20.64 16.04
CA GLN A 192 -5.89 21.37 17.25
C GLN A 192 -6.47 22.78 17.29
N ARG A 193 -6.39 23.54 16.20
CA ARG A 193 -6.96 24.90 16.12
C ARG A 193 -8.48 24.88 16.32
N VAL A 194 -9.16 23.94 15.67
CA VAL A 194 -10.62 23.79 15.79
C VAL A 194 -11.02 23.49 17.24
N TYR A 195 -10.37 22.50 17.88
CA TYR A 195 -10.71 22.12 19.25
C TYR A 195 -10.38 23.22 20.27
N VAL A 196 -9.29 23.94 20.10
CA VAL A 196 -8.99 25.14 20.93
C VAL A 196 -10.08 26.19 20.73
N SER A 197 -10.51 26.46 19.50
CA SER A 197 -11.59 27.43 19.23
C SER A 197 -12.95 27.05 19.84
N LEU A 198 -13.19 25.75 19.99
CA LEU A 198 -14.36 25.19 20.65
C LEU A 198 -14.28 25.22 22.19
N GLY A 199 -13.12 25.54 22.77
CA GLY A 199 -12.91 25.67 24.21
C GLY A 199 -12.33 24.42 24.91
N LEU A 200 -11.74 23.48 24.15
CA LEU A 200 -10.96 22.39 24.72
C LEU A 200 -9.61 22.94 25.19
N ASN A 201 -9.14 22.41 26.33
CA ASN A 201 -7.80 22.70 26.81
C ASN A 201 -6.75 21.75 26.19
N GLN A 202 -5.45 22.08 26.36
CA GLN A 202 -4.38 21.31 25.75
C GLN A 202 -4.33 19.84 26.23
N SER A 203 -4.60 19.59 27.50
CA SER A 203 -4.61 18.21 28.04
C SER A 203 -5.69 17.34 27.37
N GLU A 204 -6.88 17.90 27.13
CA GLU A 204 -7.97 17.20 26.45
C GLU A 204 -7.65 16.92 24.96
N ILE A 205 -6.88 17.80 24.34
CA ILE A 205 -6.39 17.61 22.96
C ILE A 205 -5.27 16.58 22.93
N ASP A 206 -4.36 16.60 23.90
CA ASP A 206 -3.27 15.62 24.03
C ASP A 206 -3.80 14.21 24.31
N GLU A 207 -4.93 14.09 25.02
CA GLU A 207 -5.62 12.81 25.21
C GLU A 207 -6.33 12.30 23.96
N TYR A 208 -6.57 13.13 22.96
CA TYR A 208 -7.27 12.73 21.74
C TYR A 208 -6.32 12.12 20.70
N PHE A 209 -5.15 12.70 20.48
CA PHE A 209 -4.22 12.22 19.48
C PHE A 209 -3.39 11.03 20.00
N THR A 210 -3.14 10.08 19.11
CA THR A 210 -2.14 9.04 19.31
C THR A 210 -0.73 9.58 19.05
N GLY A 211 0.30 8.79 19.33
CA GLY A 211 1.64 9.04 18.82
C GLY A 211 1.70 8.96 17.29
N PRO A 212 2.79 9.48 16.70
CA PRO A 212 2.90 9.65 15.24
C PRO A 212 2.64 8.38 14.42
N ALA A 213 3.17 7.24 14.84
CA ALA A 213 3.05 6.00 14.09
C ALA A 213 1.62 5.42 14.05
N PHE A 214 0.71 5.92 14.89
CA PHE A 214 -0.64 5.38 15.04
C PHE A 214 -1.74 6.37 14.63
N LEU A 215 -1.40 7.50 14.02
CA LEU A 215 -2.35 8.54 13.62
C LEU A 215 -3.40 8.08 12.61
N ALA A 216 -3.10 7.12 11.75
CA ALA A 216 -4.10 6.58 10.82
C ALA A 216 -5.33 6.03 11.56
N TRP A 217 -5.13 5.29 12.65
CA TRP A 217 -6.21 4.72 13.46
C TRP A 217 -6.89 5.73 14.38
N ASN A 218 -6.20 6.81 14.75
CA ASN A 218 -6.85 7.95 15.39
C ASN A 218 -7.81 8.66 14.42
N ARG A 219 -7.37 8.90 13.17
CA ARG A 219 -8.17 9.53 12.09
C ARG A 219 -9.42 8.74 11.75
N MET A 220 -9.35 7.40 11.82
CA MET A 220 -10.46 6.48 11.58
C MET A 220 -11.36 6.26 12.83
N GLY A 221 -11.06 6.89 13.96
CA GLY A 221 -11.84 6.73 15.19
C GLY A 221 -11.63 5.39 15.90
N ASN A 222 -10.55 4.67 15.64
CA ASN A 222 -10.23 3.40 16.29
C ASN A 222 -9.47 3.59 17.60
N LEU A 223 -8.50 4.51 17.61
CA LEU A 223 -7.59 4.75 18.74
C LEU A 223 -7.52 6.22 19.15
N HIS A 224 -7.19 6.44 20.43
CA HIS A 224 -6.78 7.73 20.99
C HIS A 224 -5.68 7.51 22.05
N THR A 225 -4.95 8.55 22.43
CA THR A 225 -3.93 8.57 23.52
C THR A 225 -2.71 7.68 23.28
N TRP A 226 -2.88 6.48 22.70
CA TRP A 226 -1.82 5.46 22.59
C TRP A 226 -0.53 6.03 21.99
N ALA A 227 0.60 5.78 22.69
CA ALA A 227 1.96 6.17 22.28
C ALA A 227 2.17 7.68 22.08
N GLY A 228 1.27 8.53 22.62
CA GLY A 228 1.39 9.99 22.66
C GLY A 228 2.02 10.50 23.96
N PRO A 229 1.84 11.80 24.27
CA PRO A 229 1.09 12.79 23.48
C PRO A 229 1.81 13.23 22.20
N LEU A 230 1.05 13.74 21.23
CA LEU A 230 1.61 14.26 19.98
C LEU A 230 2.24 15.65 20.21
N PRO A 231 3.56 15.82 20.00
CA PRO A 231 4.22 17.08 20.30
C PRO A 231 3.80 18.24 19.39
N LEU A 232 3.83 19.48 19.90
CA LEU A 232 3.56 20.66 19.07
C LEU A 232 4.52 20.79 17.87
N SER A 233 5.78 20.40 18.07
CA SER A 233 6.78 20.36 17.00
C SER A 233 6.34 19.47 15.83
N TRP A 234 5.67 18.35 16.10
CA TRP A 234 5.08 17.48 15.09
C TRP A 234 4.00 18.20 14.28
N HIS A 235 3.03 18.84 14.96
CA HIS A 235 1.98 19.60 14.29
C HIS A 235 2.56 20.63 13.30
N LEU A 236 3.55 21.40 13.74
CA LEU A 236 4.16 22.45 12.92
C LEU A 236 4.95 21.88 11.73
N LYS A 237 5.76 20.84 11.96
CA LYS A 237 6.55 20.19 10.89
C LYS A 237 5.66 19.57 9.83
N GLN A 238 4.60 18.86 10.25
CA GLN A 238 3.68 18.20 9.32
C GLN A 238 2.83 19.22 8.56
N LEU A 239 2.44 20.32 9.17
CA LEU A 239 1.75 21.43 8.50
C LEU A 239 2.63 22.00 7.37
N TYR A 240 3.91 22.28 7.67
CA TYR A 240 4.86 22.79 6.67
C TYR A 240 5.12 21.77 5.55
N LEU A 241 5.24 20.50 5.88
CA LEU A 241 5.43 19.42 4.90
C LEU A 241 4.22 19.32 3.95
N GLN A 242 3.01 19.49 4.48
CA GLN A 242 1.78 19.42 3.68
C GLN A 242 1.70 20.52 2.62
N TYR A 243 2.18 21.74 2.89
CA TYR A 243 2.26 22.78 1.86
C TYR A 243 3.11 22.35 0.66
N ARG A 244 4.25 21.72 0.93
CA ARG A 244 5.15 21.25 -0.13
C ARG A 244 4.55 20.09 -0.91
N ILE A 245 3.88 19.15 -0.22
CA ILE A 245 3.19 18.02 -0.84
C ILE A 245 2.09 18.53 -1.79
N LEU A 246 1.22 19.39 -1.33
CA LEU A 246 0.11 19.93 -2.12
C LEU A 246 0.60 20.75 -3.30
N GLU A 247 1.57 21.64 -3.09
CA GLU A 247 2.16 22.44 -4.16
C GLU A 247 2.73 21.56 -5.26
N ARG A 248 3.51 20.51 -4.87
CA ARG A 248 4.11 19.59 -5.83
C ARG A 248 3.07 18.76 -6.58
N MET A 249 2.14 18.14 -5.89
CA MET A 249 1.08 17.34 -6.51
C MET A 249 0.26 18.18 -7.50
N ARG A 250 -0.21 19.38 -7.08
CA ARG A 250 -1.00 20.26 -7.92
C ARG A 250 -0.20 20.82 -9.10
N SER A 251 1.07 21.18 -8.91
CA SER A 251 1.93 21.67 -10.00
C SER A 251 2.11 20.64 -11.12
N LEU A 252 2.05 19.35 -10.80
CA LEU A 252 2.13 18.23 -11.75
C LEU A 252 0.77 17.85 -12.34
N GLY A 253 -0.33 18.51 -11.94
CA GLY A 253 -1.67 18.24 -12.46
C GLY A 253 -2.36 17.07 -11.78
N MET A 254 -2.00 16.73 -10.53
CA MET A 254 -2.72 15.76 -9.71
C MET A 254 -3.89 16.42 -8.99
N ILE A 255 -4.94 15.63 -8.71
CA ILE A 255 -6.07 15.97 -7.84
C ILE A 255 -5.73 15.47 -6.43
N THR A 256 -5.70 16.37 -5.45
CA THR A 256 -5.43 16.02 -4.06
C THR A 256 -6.72 15.72 -3.30
N VAL A 257 -6.72 14.63 -2.52
CA VAL A 257 -7.84 14.27 -1.66
C VAL A 257 -7.53 14.71 -0.24
N LEU A 258 -8.30 15.63 0.29
CA LEU A 258 -8.15 16.15 1.64
C LEU A 258 -9.06 15.42 2.64
N PRO A 259 -8.73 15.40 3.94
CA PRO A 259 -9.59 14.81 4.95
C PRO A 259 -10.81 15.69 5.26
N ALA A 260 -11.91 15.05 5.67
CA ALA A 260 -13.09 15.73 6.19
C ALA A 260 -13.53 15.12 7.52
N PHE A 261 -14.53 15.74 8.15
CA PHE A 261 -15.04 15.28 9.44
C PHE A 261 -15.87 14.02 9.30
N SER A 262 -15.49 12.97 10.05
CA SER A 262 -16.15 11.66 10.04
C SER A 262 -17.17 11.47 11.16
N GLY A 263 -17.27 12.40 12.11
CA GLY A 263 -18.15 12.31 13.28
C GLY A 263 -17.45 12.00 14.61
N HIS A 264 -16.18 11.57 14.59
CA HIS A 264 -15.42 11.27 15.81
C HIS A 264 -14.95 12.54 16.50
N VAL A 265 -15.11 12.60 17.83
CA VAL A 265 -14.78 13.78 18.64
C VAL A 265 -13.99 13.43 19.89
N PRO A 266 -13.16 14.36 20.43
CA PRO A 266 -12.51 14.20 21.71
C PRO A 266 -13.52 14.10 22.86
N ARG A 267 -13.18 13.35 23.91
CA ARG A 267 -13.96 13.28 25.14
C ARG A 267 -14.26 14.66 25.76
N GLY A 268 -13.32 15.61 25.63
CA GLY A 268 -13.44 16.97 26.15
C GLY A 268 -14.64 17.74 25.60
N ILE A 269 -15.21 17.33 24.47
CA ILE A 269 -16.45 17.91 23.91
C ILE A 269 -17.61 17.82 24.89
N LEU A 270 -17.72 16.74 25.68
CA LEU A 270 -18.77 16.55 26.69
C LEU A 270 -18.69 17.57 27.83
N ARG A 271 -17.50 18.06 28.17
CA ARG A 271 -17.32 19.11 29.18
C ARG A 271 -17.78 20.47 28.62
N VAL A 272 -17.39 20.78 27.36
CA VAL A 272 -17.70 22.08 26.76
C VAL A 272 -19.18 22.18 26.37
N PHE A 273 -19.72 21.08 25.83
CA PHE A 273 -21.11 21.00 25.39
C PHE A 273 -21.88 19.87 26.10
N PRO A 274 -22.34 20.06 27.37
CA PRO A 274 -22.90 18.97 28.15
C PRO A 274 -24.22 18.37 27.62
N ARG A 275 -24.84 19.01 26.63
CA ARG A 275 -26.08 18.54 26.00
C ARG A 275 -25.88 17.88 24.64
N VAL A 276 -24.62 17.75 24.20
CA VAL A 276 -24.30 17.13 22.92
C VAL A 276 -24.66 15.63 22.94
N ASN A 277 -25.27 15.16 21.86
CA ASN A 277 -25.63 13.75 21.72
C ASN A 277 -24.43 12.97 21.12
N VAL A 278 -23.68 12.33 22.01
CA VAL A 278 -22.48 11.56 21.68
C VAL A 278 -22.61 10.14 22.22
N THR A 279 -22.21 9.16 21.42
CA THR A 279 -22.12 7.77 21.85
C THR A 279 -20.68 7.33 21.95
N GLN A 280 -20.33 6.66 23.03
CA GLN A 280 -19.05 5.96 23.12
C GLN A 280 -19.15 4.63 22.39
N LEU A 281 -18.25 4.41 21.41
CA LEU A 281 -18.17 3.18 20.63
C LEU A 281 -17.55 2.04 21.43
N GLY A 282 -17.63 0.83 20.90
CA GLY A 282 -16.97 -0.35 21.49
C GLY A 282 -15.45 -0.31 21.38
N SER A 283 -14.79 -1.25 22.04
CA SER A 283 -13.34 -1.43 21.91
C SER A 283 -12.96 -1.93 20.51
N TRP A 284 -11.76 -1.53 20.05
CA TRP A 284 -11.22 -1.94 18.77
C TRP A 284 -10.00 -2.85 18.98
N SER A 285 -9.93 -3.95 18.22
CA SER A 285 -8.75 -4.83 18.05
C SER A 285 -8.02 -5.17 19.36
N HIS A 286 -8.79 -5.60 20.40
CA HIS A 286 -8.30 -5.97 21.73
C HIS A 286 -7.68 -4.83 22.56
N PHE A 287 -7.81 -3.57 22.13
CA PHE A 287 -7.47 -2.44 22.98
C PHE A 287 -8.58 -2.19 24.00
N ASP A 288 -8.19 -1.86 25.24
CA ASP A 288 -9.16 -1.38 26.23
C ASP A 288 -9.62 0.06 25.94
N CYS A 289 -10.64 0.53 26.66
CA CYS A 289 -11.19 1.87 26.45
C CYS A 289 -10.27 3.02 26.88
N THR A 290 -9.10 2.75 27.48
CA THR A 290 -8.06 3.76 27.73
C THR A 290 -7.48 4.27 26.42
N TYR A 291 -7.45 3.41 25.39
CA TYR A 291 -6.84 3.71 24.10
C TYR A 291 -7.80 3.57 22.91
N SER A 292 -9.01 3.04 23.12
CA SER A 292 -10.04 2.86 22.11
C SER A 292 -11.39 3.35 22.62
N CYS A 293 -12.53 2.87 22.12
CA CYS A 293 -13.85 3.32 22.53
C CYS A 293 -14.08 4.82 22.24
N ALA A 294 -13.79 5.24 21.04
CA ALA A 294 -13.92 6.62 20.57
C ALA A 294 -15.36 7.14 20.73
N TYR A 295 -15.51 8.46 20.79
CA TYR A 295 -16.79 9.14 20.90
C TYR A 295 -17.28 9.54 19.51
N LEU A 296 -18.46 9.05 19.13
CA LEU A 296 -19.12 9.37 17.85
C LEU A 296 -20.29 10.30 18.09
N LEU A 297 -20.27 11.43 17.43
CA LEU A 297 -21.32 12.44 17.46
C LEU A 297 -22.53 11.98 16.65
N SER A 298 -23.74 12.13 17.21
CA SER A 298 -24.97 11.80 16.50
C SER A 298 -25.10 12.64 15.22
N PRO A 299 -25.46 12.04 14.08
CA PRO A 299 -25.68 12.77 12.83
C PRO A 299 -26.83 13.79 12.90
N GLU A 300 -27.73 13.63 13.87
CA GLU A 300 -28.89 14.54 14.11
C GLU A 300 -28.54 15.68 15.08
N ASP A 301 -27.39 15.63 15.76
CA ASP A 301 -26.97 16.71 16.64
C ASP A 301 -26.46 17.90 15.82
N PRO A 302 -26.94 19.13 16.09
CA PRO A 302 -26.45 20.32 15.37
C PRO A 302 -24.93 20.53 15.43
N MET A 303 -24.28 20.05 16.49
CA MET A 303 -22.80 20.13 16.62
C MET A 303 -22.08 19.34 15.54
N PHE A 304 -22.70 18.34 14.91
CA PHE A 304 -22.10 17.62 13.78
C PHE A 304 -21.78 18.59 12.64
N GLN A 305 -22.75 19.41 12.25
CA GLN A 305 -22.57 20.41 11.21
C GLN A 305 -21.63 21.54 11.65
N VAL A 306 -21.70 21.96 12.91
CA VAL A 306 -20.81 23.00 13.46
C VAL A 306 -19.35 22.57 13.39
N ILE A 307 -19.01 21.39 13.93
CA ILE A 307 -17.62 20.88 13.97
C ILE A 307 -17.12 20.59 12.56
N GLY A 308 -17.91 19.90 11.74
CA GLY A 308 -17.52 19.57 10.36
C GLY A 308 -17.30 20.82 9.49
N THR A 309 -18.16 21.82 9.65
CA THR A 309 -18.02 23.11 8.93
C THR A 309 -16.79 23.89 9.41
N LEU A 310 -16.55 23.97 10.72
CA LEU A 310 -15.37 24.65 11.25
C LEU A 310 -14.08 24.00 10.77
N TYR A 311 -14.01 22.67 10.86
CA TYR A 311 -12.85 21.93 10.39
C TYR A 311 -12.58 22.17 8.91
N LEU A 312 -13.57 21.96 8.06
CA LEU A 312 -13.37 22.07 6.63
C LEU A 312 -13.08 23.52 6.20
N LYS A 313 -13.67 24.52 6.85
CA LYS A 313 -13.33 25.93 6.61
C LYS A 313 -11.87 26.24 6.94
N GLU A 314 -11.37 25.79 8.10
CA GLU A 314 -9.97 26.01 8.46
C GLU A 314 -9.03 25.22 7.53
N LEU A 315 -9.39 23.99 7.15
CA LEU A 315 -8.61 23.17 6.21
C LEU A 315 -8.51 23.83 4.82
N VAL A 316 -9.64 24.23 4.24
CA VAL A 316 -9.68 24.88 2.91
C VAL A 316 -9.01 26.25 2.92
N LYS A 317 -9.15 27.01 3.99
CA LYS A 317 -8.44 28.28 4.16
C LYS A 317 -6.93 28.09 4.18
N GLU A 318 -6.45 27.01 4.83
CA GLU A 318 -5.02 26.71 4.96
C GLU A 318 -4.43 26.12 3.68
N PHE A 319 -5.11 25.15 3.08
CA PHE A 319 -4.55 24.30 2.01
C PHE A 319 -5.20 24.47 0.64
N GLY A 320 -6.27 25.27 0.52
CA GLY A 320 -7.09 25.26 -0.69
C GLY A 320 -7.89 23.96 -0.84
N THR A 321 -8.42 23.70 -2.03
CA THR A 321 -9.21 22.51 -2.30
C THR A 321 -9.12 22.09 -3.76
N ASP A 322 -9.23 20.79 -4.04
CA ASP A 322 -9.49 20.20 -5.35
C ASP A 322 -10.88 19.52 -5.35
N HIS A 323 -11.74 19.91 -4.42
CA HIS A 323 -13.14 19.47 -4.27
C HIS A 323 -13.33 17.97 -3.94
N VAL A 324 -12.29 17.24 -3.61
CA VAL A 324 -12.38 15.82 -3.23
C VAL A 324 -11.96 15.65 -1.78
N TYR A 325 -12.84 15.05 -0.98
CA TYR A 325 -12.63 14.86 0.46
C TYR A 325 -12.88 13.42 0.86
N SER A 326 -12.12 12.93 1.85
CA SER A 326 -12.32 11.60 2.41
C SER A 326 -12.67 11.68 3.90
N ALA A 327 -13.68 10.94 4.29
CA ALA A 327 -14.10 10.74 5.68
C ALA A 327 -14.45 9.27 5.89
N ASP A 328 -14.05 8.72 7.03
CA ASP A 328 -14.23 7.30 7.36
C ASP A 328 -14.92 7.17 8.72
N THR A 329 -16.26 7.05 8.70
CA THR A 329 -17.10 7.04 9.92
C THR A 329 -17.13 5.66 10.58
N PHE A 330 -17.14 4.58 9.80
CA PHE A 330 -17.37 3.22 10.28
C PHE A 330 -16.28 2.24 9.82
N ASN A 331 -15.05 2.65 9.72
CA ASN A 331 -13.96 1.82 9.19
C ASN A 331 -14.03 0.34 9.66
N GLU A 332 -13.78 0.08 10.94
CA GLU A 332 -13.88 -1.24 11.57
C GLU A 332 -14.79 -1.22 12.82
N MET A 333 -15.69 -0.26 12.90
CA MET A 333 -16.62 -0.07 13.99
C MET A 333 -18.06 -0.29 13.49
N ARG A 334 -18.86 -1.05 14.24
CA ARG A 334 -20.27 -1.22 13.91
C ARG A 334 -21.05 0.07 14.14
N PRO A 335 -21.90 0.48 13.19
CA PRO A 335 -22.88 1.53 13.43
C PRO A 335 -23.79 1.20 14.61
N LEU A 336 -24.33 2.23 15.26
CA LEU A 336 -25.23 2.10 16.41
C LEU A 336 -26.55 1.39 16.07
N SER A 337 -26.96 1.46 14.83
CA SER A 337 -28.20 0.87 14.34
C SER A 337 -28.02 0.33 12.92
N SER A 338 -28.64 -0.79 12.63
CA SER A 338 -28.78 -1.36 11.28
C SER A 338 -29.99 -0.83 10.52
N ASP A 339 -30.75 0.11 11.08
CA ASP A 339 -31.88 0.75 10.41
C ASP A 339 -31.39 1.53 9.20
N PRO A 340 -31.89 1.21 7.98
CA PRO A 340 -31.55 1.93 6.75
C PRO A 340 -31.77 3.45 6.85
N ALA A 341 -32.80 3.91 7.55
CA ALA A 341 -33.05 5.33 7.71
C ALA A 341 -31.95 6.02 8.55
N TYR A 342 -31.44 5.36 9.58
CA TYR A 342 -30.32 5.85 10.37
C TYR A 342 -29.03 5.93 9.53
N LEU A 343 -28.70 4.90 8.77
CA LEU A 343 -27.48 4.85 7.95
C LEU A 343 -27.49 5.91 6.86
N SER A 344 -28.64 6.13 6.21
CA SER A 344 -28.81 7.20 5.22
C SER A 344 -28.61 8.58 5.86
N LYS A 345 -29.12 8.82 7.09
CA LYS A 345 -28.92 10.08 7.82
C LYS A 345 -27.43 10.30 8.16
N VAL A 346 -26.70 9.26 8.55
CA VAL A 346 -25.27 9.37 8.85
C VAL A 346 -24.50 9.85 7.60
N SER A 347 -24.64 9.17 6.48
CA SER A 347 -23.92 9.56 5.26
C SER A 347 -24.36 10.94 4.75
N ALA A 348 -25.64 11.28 4.85
CA ALA A 348 -26.15 12.61 4.53
C ALA A 348 -25.52 13.69 5.43
N ALA A 349 -25.38 13.45 6.73
CA ALA A 349 -24.77 14.42 7.66
C ALA A 349 -23.29 14.66 7.37
N VAL A 350 -22.53 13.60 7.10
CA VAL A 350 -21.12 13.70 6.67
C VAL A 350 -21.02 14.53 5.39
N PHE A 351 -21.79 14.18 4.38
CA PHE A 351 -21.78 14.89 3.08
C PHE A 351 -22.23 16.35 3.21
N HIS A 352 -23.26 16.65 4.02
CA HIS A 352 -23.70 18.02 4.25
C HIS A 352 -22.64 18.86 4.97
N SER A 353 -21.85 18.29 5.86
CA SER A 353 -20.74 19.00 6.50
C SER A 353 -19.67 19.44 5.47
N MET A 354 -19.49 18.66 4.39
CA MET A 354 -18.61 19.01 3.28
C MET A 354 -19.24 20.11 2.41
N THR A 355 -20.49 19.91 1.96
CA THR A 355 -21.16 20.80 1.02
C THR A 355 -21.58 22.14 1.65
N GLY A 356 -21.67 22.21 2.95
CA GLY A 356 -21.88 23.46 3.69
C GLY A 356 -20.69 24.43 3.58
N VAL A 357 -19.51 23.94 3.17
CA VAL A 357 -18.29 24.74 2.94
C VAL A 357 -17.95 24.79 1.46
N ASP A 358 -17.97 23.64 0.80
CA ASP A 358 -17.64 23.48 -0.60
C ASP A 358 -18.82 22.85 -1.37
N PRO A 359 -19.66 23.66 -2.03
CA PRO A 359 -20.79 23.15 -2.80
C PRO A 359 -20.42 22.15 -3.90
N SER A 360 -19.17 22.16 -4.36
CA SER A 360 -18.64 21.23 -5.37
C SER A 360 -18.09 19.94 -4.78
N ALA A 361 -18.06 19.76 -3.47
CA ALA A 361 -17.46 18.63 -2.78
C ALA A 361 -17.91 17.27 -3.34
N VAL A 362 -16.97 16.38 -3.52
CA VAL A 362 -17.17 14.96 -3.82
C VAL A 362 -16.53 14.15 -2.68
N TRP A 363 -17.28 13.22 -2.12
CA TRP A 363 -16.78 12.35 -1.06
C TRP A 363 -16.11 11.12 -1.68
N LEU A 364 -14.81 10.95 -1.45
CA LEU A 364 -14.11 9.70 -1.75
C LEU A 364 -14.19 8.79 -0.52
N MET A 365 -15.00 7.74 -0.61
CA MET A 365 -15.33 6.85 0.50
C MET A 365 -14.57 5.53 0.36
N GLN A 366 -13.97 5.05 1.45
CA GLN A 366 -13.38 3.72 1.50
C GLN A 366 -14.46 2.64 1.67
N GLY A 367 -14.43 1.62 0.80
CA GLY A 367 -15.36 0.49 0.85
C GLY A 367 -14.97 -0.63 1.81
N TRP A 368 -13.92 -0.47 2.63
CA TRP A 368 -13.40 -1.50 3.54
C TRP A 368 -14.46 -2.05 4.51
N LEU A 369 -15.29 -1.19 5.05
CA LEU A 369 -16.35 -1.56 6.01
C LEU A 369 -17.25 -2.69 5.48
N PHE A 370 -17.55 -2.71 4.18
CA PHE A 370 -18.43 -3.72 3.58
C PHE A 370 -17.81 -5.12 3.55
N GLN A 371 -16.50 -5.20 3.58
CA GLN A 371 -15.74 -6.45 3.61
C GLN A 371 -15.36 -6.89 5.01
N HIS A 372 -15.07 -5.92 5.90
CA HIS A 372 -14.63 -6.18 7.27
C HIS A 372 -15.75 -6.75 8.13
N GLN A 373 -16.98 -6.25 7.97
CA GLN A 373 -18.16 -6.66 8.74
C GLN A 373 -19.33 -7.06 7.83
N PRO A 374 -19.18 -8.10 7.01
CA PRO A 374 -20.19 -8.51 6.03
C PRO A 374 -21.49 -9.01 6.68
N ASP A 375 -21.45 -9.44 7.93
CA ASP A 375 -22.63 -9.82 8.72
C ASP A 375 -23.52 -8.61 9.09
N PHE A 376 -22.97 -7.43 9.20
CA PHE A 376 -23.71 -6.19 9.41
C PHE A 376 -24.15 -5.55 8.09
N TRP A 377 -23.20 -5.42 7.14
CA TRP A 377 -23.39 -4.72 5.88
C TRP A 377 -24.08 -5.59 4.84
N GLN A 378 -25.39 -5.83 5.06
CA GLN A 378 -26.25 -6.50 4.10
C GLN A 378 -26.68 -5.52 2.99
N PRO A 379 -27.24 -6.00 1.86
CA PRO A 379 -27.60 -5.15 0.72
C PRO A 379 -28.41 -3.89 1.09
N ALA A 380 -29.39 -4.00 1.98
CA ALA A 380 -30.23 -2.87 2.38
C ALA A 380 -29.44 -1.80 3.18
N GLN A 381 -28.51 -2.21 4.03
CA GLN A 381 -27.65 -1.33 4.81
C GLN A 381 -26.65 -0.61 3.91
N VAL A 382 -25.99 -1.33 3.00
CA VAL A 382 -25.06 -0.75 2.03
C VAL A 382 -25.79 0.25 1.14
N GLN A 383 -26.94 -0.13 0.57
CA GLN A 383 -27.73 0.75 -0.28
C GLN A 383 -28.14 2.02 0.46
N ALA A 384 -28.62 1.92 1.70
CA ALA A 384 -29.04 3.07 2.48
C ALA A 384 -27.88 4.03 2.79
N LEU A 385 -26.72 3.53 3.15
CA LEU A 385 -25.53 4.35 3.37
C LEU A 385 -25.12 5.09 2.09
N LEU A 386 -25.06 4.40 0.96
CA LEU A 386 -24.61 4.97 -0.30
C LEU A 386 -25.62 5.99 -0.87
N GLN A 387 -26.92 5.73 -0.74
CA GLN A 387 -27.99 6.58 -1.24
C GLN A 387 -28.33 7.77 -0.32
N GLY A 388 -27.74 7.86 0.87
CA GLY A 388 -27.80 9.09 1.67
C GLY A 388 -27.03 10.26 1.04
N VAL A 389 -26.21 9.98 0.02
CA VAL A 389 -25.48 10.96 -0.78
C VAL A 389 -26.01 10.95 -2.21
N PRO A 390 -26.23 12.11 -2.85
CA PRO A 390 -26.69 12.19 -4.24
C PRO A 390 -25.78 11.42 -5.20
N LEU A 391 -26.34 10.75 -6.19
CA LEU A 391 -25.59 9.96 -7.17
C LEU A 391 -24.52 10.83 -7.87
N GLY A 392 -23.32 10.30 -7.96
CA GLY A 392 -22.16 10.95 -8.53
C GLY A 392 -21.44 11.93 -7.59
N ARG A 393 -21.94 12.14 -6.37
CA ARG A 393 -21.31 13.01 -5.36
C ARG A 393 -20.48 12.20 -4.34
N MET A 394 -20.48 10.88 -4.46
CA MET A 394 -19.62 9.96 -3.75
C MET A 394 -18.91 9.07 -4.77
N VAL A 395 -17.61 8.84 -4.58
CA VAL A 395 -16.82 7.85 -5.31
C VAL A 395 -16.39 6.78 -4.30
N VAL A 396 -16.75 5.53 -4.53
CA VAL A 396 -16.42 4.43 -3.62
C VAL A 396 -15.12 3.77 -4.06
N LEU A 397 -14.19 3.58 -3.15
CA LEU A 397 -13.01 2.75 -3.37
C LEU A 397 -13.39 1.28 -3.08
N ASP A 398 -13.45 0.44 -4.10
CA ASP A 398 -13.53 -1.01 -3.92
C ASP A 398 -12.15 -1.51 -3.49
N LEU A 399 -11.87 -1.41 -2.20
CA LEU A 399 -10.53 -1.27 -1.63
C LEU A 399 -9.63 -2.50 -1.83
N PHE A 400 -10.22 -3.70 -1.90
CA PHE A 400 -9.54 -5.00 -1.99
C PHE A 400 -10.11 -5.85 -3.12
N ALA A 401 -10.31 -5.22 -4.29
CA ALA A 401 -11.07 -5.82 -5.38
C ALA A 401 -10.33 -6.97 -6.09
N GLU A 402 -8.99 -7.06 -5.95
CA GLU A 402 -8.24 -8.19 -6.49
C GLU A 402 -8.52 -9.52 -5.77
N SER A 403 -9.08 -9.45 -4.55
CA SER A 403 -9.37 -10.64 -3.74
C SER A 403 -10.84 -10.75 -3.34
N LYS A 404 -11.45 -9.64 -2.97
CA LYS A 404 -12.83 -9.59 -2.45
C LYS A 404 -13.62 -8.42 -3.05
N PRO A 405 -13.91 -8.42 -4.36
CA PRO A 405 -14.61 -7.34 -5.02
C PRO A 405 -16.03 -7.15 -4.47
N VAL A 406 -16.38 -5.91 -4.12
CA VAL A 406 -17.70 -5.53 -3.60
C VAL A 406 -18.65 -5.11 -4.73
N TYR A 407 -18.13 -4.52 -5.80
CA TYR A 407 -18.92 -4.02 -6.92
C TYR A 407 -19.89 -5.06 -7.51
N SER A 408 -19.50 -6.33 -7.51
CA SER A 408 -20.26 -7.40 -8.17
C SER A 408 -21.57 -7.74 -7.44
N TRP A 409 -21.56 -7.79 -6.10
CA TRP A 409 -22.75 -8.13 -5.32
C TRP A 409 -23.57 -6.90 -4.90
N THR A 410 -23.02 -5.69 -5.07
CA THR A 410 -23.71 -4.42 -4.84
C THR A 410 -24.25 -3.78 -6.13
N GLU A 411 -24.30 -4.54 -7.24
CA GLU A 411 -24.74 -4.03 -8.53
C GLU A 411 -24.08 -2.69 -8.89
N SER A 412 -22.72 -2.63 -8.84
CA SER A 412 -21.96 -1.40 -9.03
C SER A 412 -22.28 -0.31 -8.00
N PHE A 413 -22.24 -0.68 -6.71
CA PHE A 413 -22.47 0.25 -5.60
C PHE A 413 -23.78 1.02 -5.70
N TYR A 414 -24.85 0.33 -6.16
CA TYR A 414 -26.19 0.91 -6.32
C TYR A 414 -26.20 2.23 -7.10
N GLY A 415 -25.34 2.34 -8.12
CA GLY A 415 -25.26 3.47 -9.02
C GLY A 415 -24.28 4.57 -8.62
N GLN A 416 -23.63 4.51 -7.47
CA GLN A 416 -22.51 5.41 -7.15
C GLN A 416 -21.26 5.05 -8.00
N PRO A 417 -20.49 6.05 -8.48
CA PRO A 417 -19.22 5.80 -9.13
C PRO A 417 -18.25 5.09 -8.19
N PHE A 418 -17.42 4.18 -8.74
CA PHE A 418 -16.41 3.47 -7.96
C PHE A 418 -15.06 3.38 -8.69
N ILE A 419 -14.02 3.15 -7.92
CA ILE A 419 -12.65 2.88 -8.38
C ILE A 419 -12.30 1.45 -7.97
N TRP A 420 -11.89 0.62 -8.93
CA TRP A 420 -11.40 -0.74 -8.68
C TRP A 420 -9.98 -0.65 -8.13
N CYS A 421 -9.74 -1.13 -6.92
CA CYS A 421 -8.46 -0.98 -6.24
C CYS A 421 -7.75 -2.30 -5.97
N MET A 422 -6.43 -2.30 -6.13
CA MET A 422 -5.53 -3.34 -5.66
C MET A 422 -4.99 -2.94 -4.28
N LEU A 423 -5.28 -3.73 -3.25
CA LEU A 423 -4.72 -3.50 -1.92
C LEU A 423 -3.31 -4.08 -1.80
N GLN A 424 -3.06 -5.26 -2.33
CA GLN A 424 -1.75 -5.92 -2.43
C GLN A 424 -1.07 -6.24 -1.10
N ASN A 425 -1.00 -5.30 -0.15
CA ASN A 425 -0.19 -5.42 1.05
C ASN A 425 -0.90 -4.93 2.31
N PHE A 426 -0.80 -5.71 3.39
CA PHE A 426 -1.26 -5.39 4.72
C PHE A 426 -0.06 -5.10 5.65
N GLY A 427 -0.11 -4.02 6.42
CA GLY A 427 0.90 -3.66 7.42
C GLY A 427 2.30 -3.32 6.88
N GLY A 428 2.50 -3.35 5.56
CA GLY A 428 3.82 -3.22 4.95
C GLY A 428 4.70 -4.45 5.15
N ASN A 429 4.11 -5.63 5.23
CA ASN A 429 4.83 -6.90 5.44
C ASN A 429 5.80 -7.17 4.30
N HIS A 430 6.98 -7.69 4.63
CA HIS A 430 7.92 -8.23 3.68
C HIS A 430 7.61 -9.71 3.42
N GLY A 431 7.44 -10.06 2.18
CA GLY A 431 7.17 -11.39 1.68
C GLY A 431 6.81 -11.29 0.22
N LEU A 432 7.34 -12.19 -0.63
CA LEU A 432 6.93 -12.20 -2.03
C LEU A 432 5.48 -12.67 -2.10
N PHE A 433 4.64 -11.83 -2.67
CA PHE A 433 3.20 -12.05 -2.78
C PHE A 433 2.58 -11.25 -3.92
N GLY A 434 1.57 -11.82 -4.56
CA GLY A 434 0.71 -11.11 -5.50
C GLY A 434 -0.39 -11.99 -6.07
N SER A 435 -1.39 -11.35 -6.68
CA SER A 435 -2.52 -11.98 -7.36
C SER A 435 -2.54 -11.53 -8.82
N ALA A 436 -1.45 -11.80 -9.56
CA ALA A 436 -1.19 -11.23 -10.88
C ALA A 436 -2.34 -11.47 -11.87
N GLU A 437 -2.92 -12.67 -11.91
CA GLU A 437 -4.03 -12.97 -12.82
C GLU A 437 -5.29 -12.18 -12.45
N SER A 438 -5.63 -12.08 -11.14
CA SER A 438 -6.76 -11.28 -10.67
C SER A 438 -6.59 -9.79 -11.00
N ILE A 439 -5.37 -9.27 -10.88
CA ILE A 439 -5.05 -7.87 -11.21
C ILE A 439 -5.12 -7.65 -12.73
N ASN A 440 -4.64 -8.62 -13.51
CA ASN A 440 -4.65 -8.54 -14.96
C ASN A 440 -6.06 -8.58 -15.56
N GLN A 441 -7.01 -9.27 -14.91
CA GLN A 441 -8.39 -9.42 -15.41
C GLN A 441 -9.38 -8.49 -14.71
N GLY A 442 -9.20 -8.27 -13.41
CA GLY A 442 -10.19 -7.64 -12.54
C GLY A 442 -10.70 -6.27 -13.01
N PRO A 443 -9.82 -5.30 -13.34
CA PRO A 443 -10.26 -3.97 -13.80
C PRO A 443 -11.09 -4.00 -15.08
N PHE A 444 -10.78 -4.93 -15.99
CA PHE A 444 -11.51 -5.07 -17.26
C PHE A 444 -12.88 -5.72 -17.02
N ASN A 445 -12.92 -6.77 -16.22
CA ASN A 445 -14.19 -7.40 -15.81
C ASN A 445 -15.12 -6.42 -15.08
N ALA A 446 -14.56 -5.56 -14.23
CA ALA A 446 -15.31 -4.55 -13.51
C ALA A 446 -15.85 -3.45 -14.44
N ARG A 447 -15.08 -3.07 -15.47
CA ARG A 447 -15.50 -2.08 -16.48
C ARG A 447 -16.62 -2.64 -17.36
N ASP A 448 -16.53 -3.92 -17.74
CA ASP A 448 -17.47 -4.59 -18.61
C ASP A 448 -18.69 -5.16 -17.85
N PHE A 449 -18.71 -5.04 -16.52
CA PHE A 449 -19.83 -5.46 -15.69
C PHE A 449 -21.14 -4.73 -16.09
N LEU A 450 -22.25 -5.43 -16.05
CA LEU A 450 -23.55 -4.87 -16.45
C LEU A 450 -23.87 -3.61 -15.62
N ASN A 451 -24.18 -2.51 -16.31
CA ASN A 451 -24.42 -1.20 -15.70
C ASN A 451 -23.26 -0.67 -14.85
N SER A 452 -22.03 -1.02 -15.19
CA SER A 452 -20.85 -0.59 -14.45
C SER A 452 -20.78 0.93 -14.28
N THR A 453 -20.53 1.35 -13.06
CA THR A 453 -20.30 2.74 -12.67
C THR A 453 -18.81 3.01 -12.41
N MET A 454 -17.93 2.12 -12.88
CA MET A 454 -16.49 2.26 -12.70
C MET A 454 -15.95 3.52 -13.39
N VAL A 455 -15.22 4.34 -12.64
CA VAL A 455 -14.59 5.57 -13.14
C VAL A 455 -13.06 5.52 -13.12
N GLY A 456 -12.48 4.48 -12.59
CA GLY A 456 -11.03 4.38 -12.52
C GLY A 456 -10.50 3.11 -11.86
N VAL A 457 -9.17 3.09 -11.77
CA VAL A 457 -8.40 2.06 -11.06
C VAL A 457 -7.58 2.69 -9.93
N GLY A 458 -7.18 1.92 -8.95
CA GLY A 458 -6.42 2.45 -7.82
C GLY A 458 -5.48 1.44 -7.18
N LEU A 459 -4.56 1.98 -6.40
CA LEU A 459 -3.64 1.25 -5.53
C LEU A 459 -3.93 1.67 -4.10
N THR A 460 -4.27 0.72 -3.25
CA THR A 460 -4.65 0.98 -1.85
C THR A 460 -3.86 0.15 -0.84
N PRO A 461 -2.51 0.00 -1.00
CA PRO A 461 -1.70 -0.77 -0.07
C PRO A 461 -1.66 -0.11 1.30
N GLU A 462 -1.74 -0.89 2.36
CA GLU A 462 -1.50 -0.36 3.70
C GLU A 462 -0.04 0.05 3.91
N GLY A 463 0.90 -0.62 3.25
CA GLY A 463 2.30 -0.26 3.23
C GLY A 463 2.96 -0.58 1.90
N ILE A 464 4.02 0.14 1.56
CA ILE A 464 4.74 0.07 0.28
C ILE A 464 6.20 -0.33 0.47
N GLU A 465 6.99 -0.22 -0.59
CA GLU A 465 8.44 -0.54 -0.64
C GLU A 465 8.71 -2.06 -0.60
N GLN A 466 7.84 -2.82 -1.24
CA GLN A 466 7.98 -4.27 -1.47
C GLN A 466 7.16 -4.69 -2.71
N ASN A 467 7.49 -5.82 -3.32
CA ASN A 467 6.77 -6.39 -4.46
C ASN A 467 6.55 -5.42 -5.64
N ASP A 468 7.57 -4.65 -6.02
CA ASP A 468 7.52 -3.61 -7.07
C ASP A 468 6.84 -4.09 -8.37
N VAL A 469 7.02 -5.35 -8.73
CA VAL A 469 6.44 -5.96 -9.94
C VAL A 469 4.92 -5.88 -9.98
N MET A 470 4.24 -6.00 -8.83
CA MET A 470 2.78 -5.95 -8.76
C MET A 470 2.25 -4.54 -8.98
N TYR A 471 2.95 -3.55 -8.42
CA TYR A 471 2.60 -2.13 -8.60
C TYR A 471 2.90 -1.65 -10.02
N GLU A 472 4.02 -2.08 -10.60
CA GLU A 472 4.33 -1.80 -12.01
C GLU A 472 3.27 -2.40 -12.95
N LEU A 473 2.84 -3.66 -12.71
CA LEU A 473 1.77 -4.29 -13.47
C LEU A 473 0.47 -3.48 -13.41
N MET A 474 0.02 -3.14 -12.19
CA MET A 474 -1.25 -2.45 -12.01
C MET A 474 -1.24 -1.04 -12.62
N THR A 475 -0.12 -0.32 -12.51
CA THR A 475 0.00 1.02 -13.09
C THR A 475 0.09 0.99 -14.63
N ASP A 476 0.76 -0.02 -15.20
CA ASP A 476 0.75 -0.27 -16.63
C ASP A 476 -0.68 -0.54 -17.14
N LEU A 477 -1.42 -1.44 -16.48
CA LEU A 477 -2.80 -1.78 -16.81
C LEU A 477 -3.74 -0.56 -16.75
N GLY A 478 -3.42 0.45 -15.97
CA GLY A 478 -4.13 1.73 -15.94
C GLY A 478 -4.22 2.45 -17.30
N TRP A 479 -3.31 2.14 -18.24
CA TRP A 479 -3.26 2.69 -19.59
C TRP A 479 -3.69 1.70 -20.69
N HIS A 480 -4.02 0.46 -20.33
CA HIS A 480 -4.45 -0.58 -21.25
C HIS A 480 -5.99 -0.66 -21.36
N LYS A 481 -6.46 -1.08 -22.53
CA LYS A 481 -7.89 -1.34 -22.79
C LYS A 481 -8.26 -2.80 -22.60
N GLU A 482 -7.27 -3.69 -22.61
CA GLU A 482 -7.39 -5.13 -22.53
C GLU A 482 -6.29 -5.70 -21.62
N PRO A 483 -6.50 -6.90 -21.04
CA PRO A 483 -5.48 -7.61 -20.27
C PRO A 483 -4.20 -7.84 -21.10
N VAL A 484 -3.08 -7.96 -20.42
CA VAL A 484 -1.78 -8.25 -21.06
C VAL A 484 -1.44 -9.74 -21.00
N ASN A 485 -0.56 -10.20 -21.90
CA ASN A 485 0.06 -11.50 -21.72
C ASN A 485 1.12 -11.42 -20.61
N LEU A 486 0.83 -11.97 -19.45
CA LEU A 486 1.65 -11.86 -18.26
C LEU A 486 3.07 -12.43 -18.44
N GLN A 487 3.23 -13.51 -19.20
CA GLN A 487 4.54 -14.12 -19.45
C GLN A 487 5.45 -13.23 -20.29
N GLN A 488 4.89 -12.58 -21.32
CA GLN A 488 5.61 -11.61 -22.14
C GLN A 488 5.87 -10.31 -21.38
N TRP A 489 4.88 -9.87 -20.59
CA TRP A 489 4.99 -8.67 -19.79
C TRP A 489 6.11 -8.79 -18.75
N VAL A 490 6.18 -9.90 -18.00
CA VAL A 490 7.22 -10.10 -16.98
C VAL A 490 8.61 -10.28 -17.57
N ALA A 491 8.71 -10.87 -18.76
CA ALA A 491 9.98 -10.96 -19.47
C ALA A 491 10.52 -9.56 -19.85
N LYS A 492 9.63 -8.67 -20.28
CA LYS A 492 9.95 -7.27 -20.58
C LYS A 492 10.31 -6.50 -19.29
N TYR A 493 9.53 -6.69 -18.22
CA TYR A 493 9.81 -6.13 -16.91
C TYR A 493 11.21 -6.47 -16.42
N ALA A 494 11.61 -7.75 -16.46
CA ALA A 494 12.95 -8.19 -16.06
C ALA A 494 14.06 -7.51 -16.86
N ALA A 495 13.88 -7.36 -18.18
CA ALA A 495 14.85 -6.71 -19.05
C ALA A 495 15.00 -5.21 -18.73
N GLN A 496 13.88 -4.51 -18.52
CA GLN A 496 13.85 -3.09 -18.15
C GLN A 496 14.43 -2.86 -16.75
N ARG A 497 14.07 -3.70 -15.79
CA ARG A 497 14.53 -3.62 -14.40
C ARG A 497 16.05 -3.74 -14.29
N TYR A 498 16.68 -4.55 -15.12
CA TYR A 498 18.14 -4.77 -15.10
C TYR A 498 18.90 -4.02 -16.19
N GLY A 499 18.20 -3.39 -17.12
CA GLY A 499 18.77 -2.65 -18.25
C GLY A 499 19.42 -3.53 -19.32
N VAL A 500 19.19 -4.85 -19.25
CA VAL A 500 19.72 -5.82 -20.22
C VAL A 500 18.88 -7.11 -20.19
N MET A 501 18.69 -7.71 -21.34
CA MET A 501 18.06 -9.03 -21.44
C MET A 501 18.99 -10.12 -20.88
N ASN A 502 18.47 -10.95 -19.98
CA ASN A 502 19.15 -12.11 -19.43
C ASN A 502 18.17 -13.27 -19.34
N ALA A 503 18.40 -14.33 -20.08
CA ALA A 503 17.47 -15.47 -20.18
C ALA A 503 17.20 -16.15 -18.83
N GLN A 504 18.23 -16.30 -17.99
CA GLN A 504 18.07 -16.91 -16.65
C GLN A 504 17.25 -16.02 -15.72
N ALA A 505 17.53 -14.72 -15.70
CA ALA A 505 16.74 -13.77 -14.92
C ALA A 505 15.29 -13.69 -15.41
N THR A 506 15.06 -13.71 -16.73
CA THR A 506 13.71 -13.77 -17.31
C THR A 506 12.97 -15.03 -16.85
N GLN A 507 13.62 -16.20 -16.91
CA GLN A 507 13.01 -17.45 -16.44
C GLN A 507 12.73 -17.42 -14.93
N ALA A 508 13.62 -16.82 -14.12
CA ALA A 508 13.38 -16.64 -12.69
C ALA A 508 12.11 -15.83 -12.42
N TRP A 509 11.93 -14.70 -13.11
CA TRP A 509 10.72 -13.87 -12.97
C TRP A 509 9.45 -14.58 -13.47
N GLN A 510 9.53 -15.40 -14.51
CA GLN A 510 8.42 -16.23 -14.96
C GLN A 510 8.01 -17.27 -13.94
N LEU A 511 8.96 -17.90 -13.25
CA LEU A 511 8.69 -18.83 -12.14
C LEU A 511 8.07 -18.11 -10.94
N LEU A 512 8.59 -16.93 -10.55
CA LEU A 512 8.03 -16.13 -9.47
C LEU A 512 6.60 -15.68 -9.80
N LEU A 513 6.35 -15.28 -11.06
CA LEU A 513 5.02 -14.90 -11.52
C LEU A 513 4.01 -16.05 -11.42
N GLN A 514 4.43 -17.29 -11.68
CA GLN A 514 3.57 -18.48 -11.62
C GLN A 514 3.37 -19.01 -10.20
N SER A 515 4.23 -18.64 -9.27
CA SER A 515 4.25 -19.11 -7.89
C SER A 515 3.80 -18.03 -6.90
N VAL A 516 4.74 -17.31 -6.31
CA VAL A 516 4.48 -16.34 -5.23
C VAL A 516 3.58 -15.19 -5.66
N TYR A 517 3.59 -14.80 -6.94
CA TYR A 517 2.79 -13.71 -7.49
C TYR A 517 1.47 -14.15 -8.14
N ASN A 518 1.10 -15.42 -8.01
CA ASN A 518 -0.15 -15.95 -8.59
C ASN A 518 -1.07 -16.56 -7.54
N CYS A 519 -1.28 -15.89 -6.45
CA CYS A 519 -2.31 -16.29 -5.50
C CYS A 519 -3.70 -16.10 -6.10
N SER A 520 -4.53 -17.14 -6.07
CA SER A 520 -5.91 -17.12 -6.58
C SER A 520 -6.92 -17.28 -5.43
N GLY A 521 -8.10 -16.68 -5.57
CA GLY A 521 -9.15 -16.74 -4.56
C GLY A 521 -9.01 -15.69 -3.46
N ALA A 522 -9.44 -16.01 -2.24
CA ALA A 522 -9.45 -15.07 -1.11
C ALA A 522 -8.07 -14.94 -0.44
N CYS A 523 -7.06 -14.60 -1.22
CA CYS A 523 -5.70 -14.41 -0.73
C CYS A 523 -5.54 -13.10 0.03
N VAL A 524 -4.82 -13.17 1.13
CA VAL A 524 -4.49 -12.01 1.97
C VAL A 524 -2.99 -12.00 2.19
N ASN A 525 -2.31 -10.90 1.85
CA ASN A 525 -0.89 -10.76 2.12
C ASN A 525 -0.67 -10.38 3.59
N HIS A 526 -0.89 -11.34 4.46
CA HIS A 526 -0.28 -11.35 5.78
C HIS A 526 0.88 -12.34 5.73
N ASN A 527 2.09 -11.86 5.96
CA ASN A 527 3.22 -12.78 6.06
C ASN A 527 3.03 -13.69 7.27
N ARG A 528 2.63 -14.94 7.00
CA ARG A 528 2.34 -15.96 8.02
C ARG A 528 3.52 -16.87 8.33
N SER A 529 4.70 -16.55 7.80
CA SER A 529 5.88 -17.37 8.08
C SER A 529 6.15 -17.45 9.58
N PRO A 530 6.45 -18.65 10.12
CA PRO A 530 6.95 -18.83 11.47
C PRO A 530 8.10 -17.89 11.85
N LEU A 531 8.93 -17.46 10.90
CA LEU A 531 10.04 -16.55 11.14
C LEU A 531 9.61 -15.28 11.89
N VAL A 532 8.55 -14.64 11.45
CA VAL A 532 8.14 -13.29 11.88
C VAL A 532 7.05 -13.28 12.96
N HIS A 533 6.49 -14.42 13.28
CA HIS A 533 5.45 -14.52 14.31
C HIS A 533 5.98 -15.04 15.65
N ARG A 534 5.28 -14.70 16.72
CA ARG A 534 5.56 -15.27 18.05
C ARG A 534 5.48 -16.79 17.97
N PRO A 535 6.55 -17.54 18.34
CA PRO A 535 6.59 -18.99 18.16
C PRO A 535 5.51 -19.74 18.97
N SER A 536 4.98 -20.78 18.35
CA SER A 536 4.06 -21.73 18.97
C SER A 536 4.13 -23.09 18.28
N LEU A 537 3.61 -24.14 18.91
CA LEU A 537 3.49 -25.47 18.27
C LEU A 537 2.34 -25.59 17.26
N ARG A 538 1.58 -24.49 17.00
CA ARG A 538 0.38 -24.48 16.17
C ARG A 538 0.45 -23.47 15.01
N MET A 539 1.66 -23.10 14.60
CA MET A 539 1.82 -22.15 13.49
C MET A 539 1.44 -22.80 12.16
N ASN A 540 0.81 -22.00 11.29
CA ASN A 540 0.49 -22.44 9.92
C ASN A 540 1.69 -22.26 8.99
N THR A 541 2.00 -23.27 8.19
CA THR A 541 3.09 -23.29 7.20
C THR A 541 2.59 -23.55 5.79
N GLU A 542 1.26 -23.54 5.56
CA GLU A 542 0.68 -23.77 4.24
C GLU A 542 1.00 -22.61 3.29
N LEU A 543 1.34 -22.97 2.07
CA LEU A 543 1.62 -22.06 0.97
C LEU A 543 0.69 -22.37 -0.20
N TRP A 544 0.31 -21.32 -0.97
CA TRP A 544 -0.53 -21.44 -2.16
C TRP A 544 0.25 -21.84 -3.42
N TYR A 545 1.57 -21.97 -3.33
CA TYR A 545 2.47 -22.24 -4.44
C TYR A 545 3.47 -23.37 -4.13
N ASN A 546 4.08 -23.91 -5.17
CA ASN A 546 5.16 -24.88 -5.03
C ASN A 546 6.46 -24.17 -4.63
N GLN A 547 7.01 -24.52 -3.49
CA GLN A 547 8.27 -23.96 -2.97
C GLN A 547 9.46 -24.17 -3.91
N SER A 548 9.48 -25.26 -4.68
CA SER A 548 10.55 -25.57 -5.62
C SER A 548 10.70 -24.51 -6.72
N ASP A 549 9.61 -23.83 -7.10
CA ASP A 549 9.66 -22.78 -8.11
C ASP A 549 10.44 -21.56 -7.59
N VAL A 550 10.29 -21.23 -6.31
CA VAL A 550 11.07 -20.16 -5.67
C VAL A 550 12.53 -20.54 -5.54
N TYR A 551 12.83 -21.77 -5.17
CA TYR A 551 14.22 -22.25 -5.07
C TYR A 551 14.89 -22.26 -6.46
N GLU A 552 14.18 -22.65 -7.50
CA GLU A 552 14.71 -22.63 -8.86
C GLU A 552 14.88 -21.17 -9.36
N ALA A 553 13.97 -20.27 -9.06
CA ALA A 553 14.11 -18.83 -9.34
C ALA A 553 15.35 -18.25 -8.63
N TRP A 554 15.57 -18.64 -7.36
CA TRP A 554 16.76 -18.27 -6.61
C TRP A 554 18.06 -18.76 -7.28
N ARG A 555 18.10 -20.01 -7.75
CA ARG A 555 19.23 -20.57 -8.49
C ARG A 555 19.52 -19.81 -9.78
N LEU A 556 18.47 -19.47 -10.53
CA LEU A 556 18.59 -18.76 -11.80
C LEU A 556 19.09 -17.33 -11.60
N LEU A 557 18.60 -16.60 -10.58
CA LEU A 557 19.12 -15.27 -10.24
C LEU A 557 20.57 -15.35 -9.77
N GLN A 558 20.91 -16.30 -8.89
CA GLN A 558 22.28 -16.50 -8.45
C GLN A 558 23.23 -16.79 -9.64
N SER A 559 22.80 -17.58 -10.61
CA SER A 559 23.57 -17.87 -11.83
C SER A 559 23.73 -16.64 -12.74
N SER A 560 22.85 -15.65 -12.61
CA SER A 560 22.91 -14.38 -13.39
C SER A 560 23.80 -13.33 -12.72
N ALA A 561 24.23 -13.54 -11.47
CA ALA A 561 24.91 -12.53 -10.65
C ALA A 561 26.19 -11.98 -11.30
N SER A 562 26.99 -12.82 -11.94
CA SER A 562 28.22 -12.39 -12.61
C SER A 562 27.98 -11.36 -13.74
N LYS A 563 26.81 -11.38 -14.38
CA LYS A 563 26.43 -10.50 -15.49
C LYS A 563 25.66 -9.27 -15.03
N LEU A 564 24.92 -9.37 -13.92
CA LEU A 564 23.98 -8.36 -13.46
C LEU A 564 24.43 -7.63 -12.19
N SER A 565 25.58 -7.95 -11.65
CA SER A 565 26.10 -7.42 -10.36
C SER A 565 26.22 -5.90 -10.27
N THR A 566 26.28 -5.20 -11.41
CA THR A 566 26.34 -3.73 -11.47
C THR A 566 24.97 -3.05 -11.41
N SER A 567 23.89 -3.83 -11.48
CA SER A 567 22.52 -3.31 -11.35
C SER A 567 22.10 -3.32 -9.87
N SER A 568 21.79 -2.15 -9.33
CA SER A 568 21.32 -2.03 -7.94
C SER A 568 19.96 -2.71 -7.73
N THR A 569 19.09 -2.68 -8.73
CA THR A 569 17.80 -3.36 -8.72
C THR A 569 17.96 -4.88 -8.75
N PHE A 570 18.95 -5.39 -9.48
CA PHE A 570 19.28 -6.82 -9.43
C PHE A 570 19.81 -7.24 -8.04
N CYS A 571 20.68 -6.43 -7.44
CA CYS A 571 21.20 -6.72 -6.09
C CYS A 571 20.04 -6.77 -5.07
N TYR A 572 19.11 -5.84 -5.16
CA TYR A 572 17.90 -5.87 -4.32
C TYR A 572 17.09 -7.16 -4.52
N ASP A 573 16.78 -7.52 -5.76
CA ASP A 573 15.99 -8.72 -6.07
C ASP A 573 16.70 -10.00 -5.63
N LEU A 574 18.02 -10.05 -5.74
CA LEU A 574 18.80 -11.19 -5.25
C LEU A 574 18.71 -11.32 -3.73
N VAL A 575 18.77 -10.21 -2.98
CA VAL A 575 18.54 -10.19 -1.53
C VAL A 575 17.13 -10.65 -1.22
N ASP A 576 16.13 -10.09 -1.88
CA ASP A 576 14.72 -10.35 -1.57
C ASP A 576 14.30 -11.79 -1.90
N VAL A 577 14.74 -12.34 -3.03
CA VAL A 577 14.48 -13.75 -3.38
C VAL A 577 15.27 -14.71 -2.47
N THR A 578 16.51 -14.37 -2.10
CA THR A 578 17.27 -15.16 -1.11
C THR A 578 16.60 -15.13 0.26
N ARG A 579 16.13 -13.96 0.72
CA ARG A 579 15.32 -13.81 1.94
C ARG A 579 14.07 -14.70 1.89
N GLN A 580 13.34 -14.70 0.76
CA GLN A 580 12.16 -15.55 0.60
C GLN A 580 12.50 -17.05 0.65
N ALA A 581 13.58 -17.46 0.02
CA ALA A 581 14.04 -18.85 0.08
C ALA A 581 14.43 -19.26 1.51
N VAL A 582 15.15 -18.39 2.23
CA VAL A 582 15.50 -18.61 3.64
C VAL A 582 14.25 -18.63 4.53
N GLN A 583 13.28 -17.77 4.29
CA GLN A 583 11.98 -17.78 5.00
C GLN A 583 11.27 -19.14 4.84
N GLN A 584 11.29 -19.73 3.66
CA GLN A 584 10.71 -21.06 3.43
C GLN A 584 11.50 -22.15 4.17
N LEU A 585 12.83 -22.05 4.24
CA LEU A 585 13.65 -22.96 5.05
C LEU A 585 13.32 -22.85 6.53
N VAL A 586 13.05 -21.67 7.07
CA VAL A 586 12.60 -21.51 8.46
C VAL A 586 11.29 -22.29 8.70
N ASN A 587 10.38 -22.32 7.73
CA ASN A 587 9.16 -23.13 7.84
C ASN A 587 9.50 -24.62 7.97
N GLU A 588 10.47 -25.14 7.19
CA GLU A 588 10.91 -26.53 7.26
C GLU A 588 11.57 -26.84 8.61
N TYR A 589 12.51 -26.01 9.06
CA TYR A 589 13.14 -26.18 10.38
C TYR A 589 12.12 -26.12 11.52
N TYR A 590 11.13 -25.24 11.43
CA TYR A 590 10.02 -25.21 12.40
C TYR A 590 9.25 -26.53 12.43
N MET A 591 8.94 -27.12 11.27
CA MET A 591 8.24 -28.40 11.21
C MET A 591 9.08 -29.54 11.81
N GLU A 592 10.39 -29.56 11.56
CA GLU A 592 11.30 -30.53 12.18
C GLU A 592 11.41 -30.35 13.70
N ILE A 593 11.52 -29.08 14.19
CA ILE A 593 11.52 -28.77 15.63
C ILE A 593 10.24 -29.29 16.28
N LYS A 594 9.08 -28.99 15.67
CA LYS A 594 7.78 -29.45 16.15
C LYS A 594 7.69 -30.97 16.21
N GLN A 595 8.12 -31.65 15.16
CA GLN A 595 8.12 -33.12 15.08
C GLN A 595 9.12 -33.75 16.11
N ALA A 596 10.32 -33.17 16.24
CA ALA A 596 11.31 -33.62 17.23
C ALA A 596 10.77 -33.51 18.66
N PHE A 597 10.08 -32.41 18.97
CA PHE A 597 9.42 -32.22 20.27
C PHE A 597 8.30 -33.24 20.49
N GLN A 598 7.40 -33.43 19.51
CA GLN A 598 6.30 -34.39 19.60
C GLN A 598 6.77 -35.84 19.73
N ASN A 599 7.87 -36.19 19.07
CA ASN A 599 8.46 -37.54 19.11
C ASN A 599 9.46 -37.72 20.27
N HIS A 600 9.59 -36.75 21.17
CA HIS A 600 10.56 -36.78 22.29
C HIS A 600 12.00 -36.99 21.85
N THR A 601 12.40 -36.48 20.69
CA THR A 601 13.76 -36.69 20.13
C THR A 601 14.64 -35.49 20.44
N LEU A 602 15.19 -35.44 21.65
CA LEU A 602 15.97 -34.30 22.16
C LEU A 602 17.19 -33.98 21.26
N SER A 603 17.92 -35.00 20.76
CA SER A 603 19.08 -34.79 19.90
C SER A 603 18.71 -34.06 18.59
N LEU A 604 17.61 -34.44 17.96
CA LEU A 604 17.11 -33.76 16.74
C LEU A 604 16.68 -32.35 17.06
N LEU A 605 15.94 -32.12 18.16
CA LEU A 605 15.52 -30.78 18.60
C LEU A 605 16.72 -29.86 18.81
N LEU A 606 17.79 -30.35 19.49
CA LEU A 606 19.01 -29.56 19.71
C LEU A 606 19.73 -29.23 18.40
N THR A 607 19.84 -30.22 17.49
CA THR A 607 20.53 -30.01 16.21
C THR A 607 19.77 -29.04 15.32
N THR A 608 18.48 -29.28 15.09
CA THR A 608 17.65 -28.44 14.20
C THR A 608 17.45 -27.02 14.76
N GLY A 609 17.16 -26.91 16.07
CA GLY A 609 17.06 -25.62 16.77
C GLY A 609 18.39 -24.86 16.77
N GLY A 610 19.50 -25.55 16.92
CA GLY A 610 20.84 -24.98 16.85
C GLY A 610 21.16 -24.40 15.47
N VAL A 611 20.85 -25.11 14.39
CA VAL A 611 21.02 -24.60 13.01
C VAL A 611 20.16 -23.38 12.77
N LEU A 612 18.89 -23.41 13.20
CA LEU A 612 18.00 -22.25 13.04
C LEU A 612 18.58 -21.01 13.73
N ILE A 613 18.95 -21.12 15.01
CA ILE A 613 19.31 -19.98 15.86
C ILE A 613 20.74 -19.48 15.60
N TYR A 614 21.72 -20.38 15.44
CA TYR A 614 23.12 -19.99 15.38
C TYR A 614 23.69 -19.92 13.96
N ASP A 615 22.98 -20.43 12.96
CA ASP A 615 23.42 -20.40 11.57
C ASP A 615 22.46 -19.60 10.67
N LEU A 616 21.21 -20.06 10.55
CA LEU A 616 20.29 -19.56 9.52
C LEU A 616 19.83 -18.12 9.80
N LEU A 617 19.37 -17.81 11.01
CA LEU A 617 18.92 -16.47 11.38
C LEU A 617 20.06 -15.43 11.36
N PRO A 618 21.28 -15.72 11.87
CA PRO A 618 22.42 -14.81 11.73
C PRO A 618 22.83 -14.55 10.28
N GLU A 619 22.79 -15.55 9.41
CA GLU A 619 23.12 -15.37 7.99
C GLU A 619 22.03 -14.57 7.24
N LEU A 620 20.76 -14.76 7.58
CA LEU A 620 19.68 -13.94 7.07
C LEU A 620 19.82 -12.47 7.51
N ASP A 621 20.09 -12.23 8.78
CA ASP A 621 20.30 -10.88 9.31
C ASP A 621 21.48 -10.17 8.65
N ASN A 622 22.58 -10.91 8.43
CA ASN A 622 23.75 -10.40 7.72
C ASN A 622 23.45 -10.09 6.25
N LEU A 623 22.66 -10.93 5.56
CA LEU A 623 22.22 -10.65 4.19
C LEU A 623 21.41 -9.35 4.12
N LEU A 624 20.41 -9.22 4.98
CA LEU A 624 19.55 -8.03 5.04
C LEU A 624 20.36 -6.78 5.41
N SER A 625 21.34 -6.92 6.29
CA SER A 625 22.25 -5.83 6.69
C SER A 625 23.18 -5.37 5.55
N SER A 626 23.28 -6.13 4.47
CA SER A 626 24.12 -5.81 3.31
C SER A 626 23.44 -4.93 2.27
N ASP A 627 22.14 -4.65 2.41
CA ASP A 627 21.39 -3.76 1.53
C ASP A 627 20.61 -2.73 2.35
N GLU A 628 20.77 -1.46 2.00
CA GLU A 628 20.21 -0.33 2.78
C GLU A 628 18.68 -0.31 2.84
N ARG A 629 18.00 -0.99 1.92
CA ARG A 629 16.53 -1.07 1.84
C ARG A 629 15.93 -2.04 2.87
N PHE A 630 16.78 -2.84 3.54
CA PHE A 630 16.39 -3.81 4.56
C PHE A 630 16.98 -3.51 5.95
N LEU A 631 17.18 -2.23 6.32
CA LEU A 631 17.83 -1.86 7.57
C LEU A 631 16.86 -1.33 8.61
N LEU A 632 16.79 -1.98 9.77
CA LEU A 632 16.08 -1.44 10.94
C LEU A 632 16.63 -0.07 11.34
N GLY A 633 17.96 0.12 11.24
CA GLY A 633 18.61 1.38 11.58
C GLY A 633 18.10 2.56 10.79
N ARG A 634 17.79 2.41 9.51
CA ARG A 634 17.19 3.48 8.68
C ARG A 634 15.80 3.89 9.17
N TRP A 635 14.96 2.92 9.48
CA TRP A 635 13.61 3.17 10.01
C TRP A 635 13.65 3.94 11.33
N LEU A 636 14.50 3.51 12.26
CA LEU A 636 14.65 4.15 13.57
C LEU A 636 15.35 5.51 13.49
N GLU A 637 16.34 5.67 12.61
CA GLU A 637 17.02 6.96 12.41
C GLU A 637 16.06 7.97 11.77
N ALA A 638 15.26 7.58 10.78
CA ALA A 638 14.25 8.44 10.19
C ALA A 638 13.26 8.95 11.25
N ALA A 639 12.81 8.09 12.15
CA ALA A 639 11.94 8.49 13.26
C ALA A 639 12.61 9.52 14.17
N ARG A 640 13.85 9.27 14.59
CA ARG A 640 14.59 10.17 15.49
C ARG A 640 14.90 11.52 14.86
N THR A 641 15.19 11.59 13.57
CA THR A 641 15.48 12.84 12.86
C THR A 641 14.27 13.78 12.78
N MET A 642 13.07 13.26 12.98
CA MET A 642 11.85 14.08 13.10
C MET A 642 11.76 14.81 14.44
N ALA A 643 12.51 14.40 15.47
CA ALA A 643 12.48 14.97 16.81
C ALA A 643 13.17 16.34 16.88
N THR A 644 12.78 17.15 17.86
CA THR A 644 13.39 18.44 18.21
C THR A 644 14.05 18.43 19.61
N SER A 645 13.87 17.32 20.34
CA SER A 645 14.43 17.09 21.65
C SER A 645 14.69 15.60 21.89
N ASP A 646 15.52 15.25 22.87
CA ASP A 646 15.79 13.85 23.23
C ASP A 646 14.51 13.13 23.67
N ARG A 647 13.61 13.81 24.39
CA ARG A 647 12.32 13.25 24.79
C ARG A 647 11.43 12.88 23.59
N GLU A 648 11.41 13.72 22.57
CA GLU A 648 10.72 13.42 21.31
C GLU A 648 11.40 12.26 20.58
N ALA A 649 12.74 12.23 20.55
CA ALA A 649 13.47 11.15 19.92
C ALA A 649 13.19 9.79 20.56
N ASP A 650 13.11 9.73 21.89
CA ASP A 650 12.74 8.52 22.64
C ASP A 650 11.28 8.12 22.35
N LEU A 651 10.36 9.08 22.29
CA LEU A 651 8.96 8.84 21.96
C LEU A 651 8.83 8.28 20.54
N TYR A 652 9.52 8.84 19.57
CA TYR A 652 9.44 8.40 18.18
C TYR A 652 10.13 7.05 17.96
N ASP A 653 11.24 6.78 18.66
CA ASP A 653 11.89 5.46 18.65
C ASP A 653 10.94 4.37 19.21
N LEU A 654 10.25 4.67 20.32
CA LEU A 654 9.22 3.79 20.88
C LEU A 654 8.10 3.51 19.87
N ASN A 655 7.55 4.57 19.25
CA ASN A 655 6.53 4.46 18.22
C ASN A 655 6.99 3.57 17.07
N ALA A 656 8.20 3.81 16.56
CA ALA A 656 8.76 3.10 15.43
C ALA A 656 9.01 1.61 15.71
N ARG A 657 9.49 1.27 16.93
CA ARG A 657 9.70 -0.14 17.33
C ARG A 657 8.38 -0.85 17.62
N ASN A 658 7.48 -0.20 18.36
CA ASN A 658 6.22 -0.80 18.76
C ASN A 658 5.34 -1.13 17.55
N GLN A 659 5.26 -0.26 16.55
CA GLN A 659 4.46 -0.51 15.35
C GLN A 659 4.91 -1.78 14.60
N LEU A 660 6.21 -2.03 14.50
CA LEU A 660 6.77 -3.21 13.79
C LEU A 660 6.64 -4.53 14.57
N THR A 661 6.30 -4.47 15.86
CA THR A 661 6.40 -5.60 16.79
C THR A 661 5.11 -5.85 17.55
N LEU A 662 4.97 -5.32 18.77
CA LEU A 662 3.79 -5.53 19.61
C LEU A 662 2.53 -4.87 19.05
N TRP A 663 2.68 -3.79 18.33
CA TRP A 663 1.58 -2.99 17.76
C TRP A 663 0.48 -2.76 18.84
N GLY A 664 0.86 -2.05 19.89
CA GLY A 664 0.03 -1.77 21.05
C GLY A 664 0.77 -2.02 22.37
N PRO A 665 0.16 -1.70 23.51
CA PRO A 665 0.78 -1.88 24.83
C PRO A 665 1.05 -3.34 25.20
N ASN A 666 0.18 -4.24 24.77
CA ASN A 666 0.15 -5.64 25.22
C ASN A 666 0.26 -6.64 24.07
N GLY A 667 0.71 -6.22 22.87
CA GLY A 667 0.66 -7.06 21.69
C GLY A 667 -0.76 -7.19 21.14
N ASN A 668 -1.50 -6.08 21.10
CA ASN A 668 -2.91 -6.04 20.71
C ASN A 668 -3.12 -6.46 19.24
N ILE A 669 -2.21 -6.04 18.36
CA ILE A 669 -2.17 -6.44 16.96
C ILE A 669 -0.77 -7.02 16.65
N LEU A 670 -0.33 -7.96 17.51
CA LEU A 670 1.01 -8.53 17.52
C LEU A 670 1.47 -8.98 16.13
N ASP A 671 2.67 -8.57 15.76
CA ASP A 671 3.35 -8.94 14.51
C ASP A 671 2.63 -8.55 13.20
N TYR A 672 1.58 -7.71 13.25
CA TYR A 672 0.83 -7.33 12.07
C TYR A 672 1.68 -6.58 11.04
N ALA A 673 2.44 -5.58 11.47
CA ALA A 673 3.29 -4.76 10.61
C ALA A 673 4.74 -5.29 10.55
N ASN A 674 4.92 -6.60 10.62
CA ASN A 674 6.23 -7.23 10.64
C ASN A 674 7.08 -6.86 9.43
N LYS A 675 8.37 -6.63 9.65
CA LYS A 675 9.38 -6.38 8.62
C LYS A 675 10.50 -7.40 8.77
N GLN A 676 11.11 -7.79 7.66
CA GLN A 676 12.36 -8.55 7.70
C GLN A 676 13.52 -7.57 7.46
N PHE A 677 13.98 -6.95 8.55
CA PHE A 677 15.09 -6.02 8.54
C PHE A 677 16.33 -6.62 9.23
N GLY A 678 17.52 -6.32 8.71
CA GLY A 678 18.77 -6.54 9.40
C GLY A 678 18.78 -5.78 10.73
N GLY A 679 19.13 -6.47 11.81
CA GLY A 679 19.00 -6.04 13.19
C GLY A 679 17.70 -6.49 13.86
N LEU A 680 16.57 -6.50 13.16
CA LEU A 680 15.29 -6.97 13.69
C LEU A 680 15.22 -8.49 13.72
N VAL A 681 15.79 -9.16 12.69
CA VAL A 681 15.79 -10.62 12.59
C VAL A 681 16.51 -11.25 13.77
N LEU A 682 17.66 -10.75 14.16
CA LEU A 682 18.39 -11.30 15.32
C LEU A 682 17.84 -10.82 16.66
N ASP A 683 17.69 -9.52 16.83
CA ASP A 683 17.43 -8.93 18.15
C ASP A 683 15.98 -9.04 18.60
N TYR A 684 15.06 -9.34 17.68
CA TYR A 684 13.67 -9.53 18.03
C TYR A 684 13.21 -10.96 17.71
N TYR A 685 13.18 -11.34 16.42
CA TYR A 685 12.69 -12.68 16.06
C TYR A 685 13.64 -13.79 16.57
N GLY A 686 14.93 -13.62 16.43
CA GLY A 686 15.94 -14.59 16.88
C GLY A 686 15.89 -14.82 18.39
N MET A 687 15.69 -13.76 19.16
CA MET A 687 15.55 -13.88 20.63
C MET A 687 14.29 -14.67 21.02
N ARG A 688 13.17 -14.46 20.32
CA ARG A 688 11.94 -15.24 20.54
C ARG A 688 12.12 -16.71 20.19
N TRP A 689 12.79 -16.99 19.05
CA TRP A 689 13.11 -18.37 18.64
C TRP A 689 14.08 -19.07 19.58
N SER A 690 15.09 -18.35 20.06
CA SER A 690 16.02 -18.87 21.05
C SER A 690 15.32 -19.27 22.34
N LEU A 691 14.43 -18.40 22.87
CA LEU A 691 13.63 -18.70 24.05
C LEU A 691 12.68 -19.89 23.79
N PHE A 692 12.06 -19.98 22.62
CA PHE A 692 11.14 -21.06 22.29
C PHE A 692 11.85 -22.42 22.26
N VAL A 693 12.96 -22.52 21.54
CA VAL A 693 13.74 -23.77 21.44
C VAL A 693 14.28 -24.16 22.82
N SER A 694 14.84 -23.24 23.60
CA SER A 694 15.34 -23.54 24.94
C SER A 694 14.24 -24.04 25.88
N THR A 695 13.03 -23.43 25.81
CA THR A 695 11.88 -23.91 26.59
C THR A 695 11.44 -25.31 26.18
N LEU A 696 11.43 -25.63 24.87
CA LEU A 696 11.10 -26.98 24.40
C LEU A 696 12.16 -28.03 24.84
N VAL A 697 13.43 -27.65 24.81
CA VAL A 697 14.54 -28.48 25.30
C VAL A 697 14.41 -28.76 26.80
N GLU A 698 14.10 -27.75 27.59
CA GLU A 698 13.85 -27.87 29.02
C GLU A 698 12.67 -28.82 29.30
N CYS A 699 11.55 -28.63 28.61
CA CYS A 699 10.36 -29.48 28.74
C CYS A 699 10.69 -30.97 28.45
N LEU A 700 11.45 -31.27 27.38
CA LEU A 700 11.84 -32.63 27.09
C LEU A 700 12.83 -33.19 28.12
N SER A 701 13.76 -32.39 28.61
CA SER A 701 14.79 -32.82 29.57
C SER A 701 14.23 -33.10 30.96
N THR A 702 13.21 -32.34 31.36
CA THR A 702 12.55 -32.47 32.67
C THR A 702 11.29 -33.33 32.65
N GLY A 703 10.79 -33.70 31.46
CA GLY A 703 9.55 -34.44 31.30
C GLY A 703 8.29 -33.56 31.57
N THR A 704 8.43 -32.26 31.58
CA THR A 704 7.31 -31.33 31.82
C THR A 704 6.59 -30.95 30.50
N PRO A 705 5.27 -30.76 30.52
CA PRO A 705 4.55 -30.34 29.33
C PRO A 705 4.86 -28.89 28.95
N PHE A 706 4.86 -28.58 27.66
CA PHE A 706 4.95 -27.20 27.18
C PHE A 706 3.61 -26.49 27.35
N HIS A 707 3.63 -25.32 27.99
CA HIS A 707 2.46 -24.47 28.23
C HIS A 707 2.58 -23.14 27.47
N GLN A 708 1.81 -22.99 26.39
CA GLN A 708 1.86 -21.79 25.52
C GLN A 708 1.64 -20.47 26.28
N ASN A 709 0.74 -20.42 27.26
CA ASN A 709 0.47 -19.19 28.00
C ASN A 709 1.65 -18.74 28.86
N GLN A 710 2.33 -19.68 29.54
CA GLN A 710 3.54 -19.38 30.30
C GLN A 710 4.69 -18.93 29.38
N PHE A 711 4.82 -19.58 28.24
CA PHE A 711 5.76 -19.13 27.19
C PHE A 711 5.43 -17.73 26.69
N ASN A 712 4.14 -17.42 26.46
CA ASN A 712 3.71 -16.09 26.01
C ASN A 712 4.05 -14.99 27.03
N GLU A 713 3.94 -15.26 28.32
CA GLU A 713 4.34 -14.33 29.37
C GLU A 713 5.87 -14.10 29.37
N ALA A 714 6.65 -15.17 29.23
CA ALA A 714 8.11 -15.07 29.18
C ALA A 714 8.61 -14.34 27.92
N VAL A 715 8.05 -14.65 26.76
CA VAL A 715 8.46 -14.02 25.50
C VAL A 715 8.03 -12.55 25.43
N PHE A 716 6.93 -12.18 26.07
CA PHE A 716 6.49 -10.77 26.16
C PHE A 716 7.54 -9.90 26.88
N GLN A 717 8.25 -10.41 27.88
CA GLN A 717 9.37 -9.68 28.51
C GLN A 717 10.53 -9.44 27.54
N VAL A 718 10.82 -10.40 26.67
CA VAL A 718 11.82 -10.24 25.60
C VAL A 718 11.40 -9.18 24.59
N GLU A 719 10.14 -9.20 24.18
CA GLU A 719 9.55 -8.23 23.25
C GLU A 719 9.54 -6.81 23.82
N GLN A 720 9.14 -6.64 25.08
CA GLN A 720 9.25 -5.35 25.79
C GLN A 720 10.71 -4.88 25.90
N GLY A 721 11.62 -5.81 26.22
CA GLY A 721 13.06 -5.51 26.27
C GLY A 721 13.57 -4.91 24.97
N PHE A 722 13.13 -5.42 23.81
CA PHE A 722 13.48 -4.84 22.51
C PHE A 722 12.92 -3.42 22.32
N ILE A 723 11.65 -3.19 22.69
CA ILE A 723 10.98 -1.89 22.51
C ILE A 723 11.66 -0.80 23.31
N TYR A 724 12.04 -1.09 24.54
CA TYR A 724 12.64 -0.10 25.47
C TYR A 724 14.19 -0.14 25.50
N SER A 725 14.84 -0.93 24.63
CA SER A 725 16.30 -1.14 24.70
C SER A 725 17.13 0.10 24.41
N GLY A 726 16.60 1.09 23.65
CA GLY A 726 17.36 2.23 23.16
C GLY A 726 18.54 1.86 22.25
N LYS A 727 18.73 0.57 21.91
CA LYS A 727 19.81 0.08 21.04
C LYS A 727 19.82 0.77 19.70
N ARG A 728 20.99 1.22 19.25
CA ARG A 728 21.18 1.80 17.92
C ARG A 728 21.59 0.72 16.93
N TYR A 729 21.10 0.84 15.70
CA TYR A 729 21.40 -0.07 14.59
C TYR A 729 22.05 0.71 13.45
N PRO A 730 22.91 0.06 12.63
CA PRO A 730 23.48 0.70 11.46
C PRO A 730 22.40 1.16 10.48
N ALA A 731 22.48 2.41 10.04
CA ALA A 731 21.61 2.97 9.00
C ALA A 731 22.25 2.91 7.61
N ARG A 732 23.45 2.35 7.51
CA ARG A 732 24.17 2.11 6.25
C ARG A 732 24.43 0.62 6.11
N ALA A 733 24.33 0.13 4.86
CA ALA A 733 24.61 -1.26 4.53
C ALA A 733 26.08 -1.62 4.84
N THR A 734 26.30 -2.88 5.23
CA THR A 734 27.60 -3.43 5.58
C THR A 734 27.86 -4.74 4.86
N GLY A 735 29.10 -4.97 4.45
CA GLY A 735 29.47 -6.22 3.77
C GLY A 735 29.29 -6.15 2.23
N ASN A 736 29.49 -7.30 1.59
CA ASN A 736 29.33 -7.48 0.15
C ASN A 736 28.10 -8.35 -0.13
N THR A 737 27.05 -7.74 -0.60
CA THR A 737 25.74 -8.40 -0.86
C THR A 737 25.85 -9.65 -1.71
N LEU A 738 26.61 -9.59 -2.82
CA LEU A 738 26.75 -10.73 -3.73
C LEU A 738 27.52 -11.89 -3.07
N ALA A 739 28.59 -11.59 -2.34
CA ALA A 739 29.37 -12.60 -1.66
C ALA A 739 28.55 -13.28 -0.55
N ILE A 740 27.78 -12.51 0.21
CA ILE A 740 26.91 -13.02 1.27
C ILE A 740 25.79 -13.89 0.68
N ALA A 741 25.07 -13.39 -0.35
CA ALA A 741 24.01 -14.14 -1.03
C ALA A 741 24.55 -15.45 -1.64
N THR A 742 25.74 -15.42 -2.27
CA THR A 742 26.39 -16.61 -2.82
C THR A 742 26.74 -17.63 -1.74
N LYS A 743 27.28 -17.17 -0.61
CA LYS A 743 27.60 -18.05 0.53
C LYS A 743 26.35 -18.78 1.05
N ILE A 744 25.26 -18.04 1.24
CA ILE A 744 23.97 -18.58 1.70
C ILE A 744 23.44 -19.59 0.68
N PHE A 745 23.46 -19.24 -0.62
CA PHE A 745 23.05 -20.14 -1.68
C PHE A 745 23.82 -21.45 -1.68
N LEU A 746 25.14 -21.41 -1.67
CA LEU A 746 25.98 -22.62 -1.67
C LEU A 746 25.75 -23.50 -0.45
N LYS A 747 25.48 -22.88 0.71
CA LYS A 747 25.26 -23.63 1.96
C LYS A 747 23.88 -24.28 2.01
N TYR A 748 22.82 -23.58 1.59
CA TYR A 748 21.44 -24.01 1.88
C TYR A 748 20.64 -24.51 0.67
N TYR A 749 21.03 -24.17 -0.57
CA TYR A 749 20.28 -24.61 -1.75
C TYR A 749 20.16 -26.14 -1.87
N PRO A 750 21.20 -26.96 -1.59
CA PRO A 750 21.05 -28.41 -1.64
C PRO A 750 20.02 -28.97 -0.66
N SER A 751 19.91 -28.37 0.53
CA SER A 751 18.90 -28.73 1.54
C SER A 751 17.50 -28.26 1.11
N ALA A 752 17.39 -27.04 0.58
CA ALA A 752 16.14 -26.47 0.10
C ALA A 752 15.47 -27.34 -0.97
N MET A 753 16.26 -27.79 -1.96
CA MET A 753 15.74 -28.67 -3.02
C MET A 753 15.30 -30.03 -2.51
N LYS A 754 15.99 -30.59 -1.51
CA LYS A 754 15.59 -31.85 -0.88
C LYS A 754 14.21 -31.75 -0.19
N HIS A 755 13.98 -30.66 0.53
CA HIS A 755 12.69 -30.40 1.18
C HIS A 755 11.58 -30.07 0.18
N GLY A 756 11.88 -29.31 -0.88
CA GLY A 756 10.92 -28.96 -1.94
C GLY A 756 10.35 -30.19 -2.66
N HIS A 757 11.17 -31.19 -2.91
CA HIS A 757 10.72 -32.43 -3.56
C HIS A 757 9.85 -33.32 -2.65
N LEU A 758 10.06 -33.29 -1.33
CA LEU A 758 9.27 -34.09 -0.38
C LEU A 758 7.83 -33.59 -0.21
N ARG A 759 7.54 -32.33 -0.51
CA ARG A 759 6.17 -31.77 -0.46
C ARG A 759 5.41 -31.80 -1.79
N ALA A 760 6.10 -32.02 -2.89
CA ALA A 760 5.49 -32.12 -4.21
C ALA A 760 4.90 -33.53 -4.51
N VAL A 761 5.07 -34.49 -3.61
CA VAL A 761 4.51 -35.83 -3.61
C VAL A 761 3.43 -35.96 -2.54
#